data_6335392a52c69f878f5cdb15b98fb778
#
_entry.id   6335392a52c69f878f5cdb15b98fb778
#
_cell.length_a   1.000
_cell.length_b   1.000
_cell.length_c   1.000
_cell.angle_alpha   90.00
_cell.angle_beta   90.00
_cell.angle_gamma   90.00
#
_symmetry.space_group_name_H-M   'P 1'
#
loop_
_entity.id
_entity.type
_entity.pdbx_description
1 polymer ?
#
loop_
_entity_poly.entity_id
_entity_poly.type
_entity_poly.pdbx_seq_one_letter_code
_entity_poly.pdbx_strand_id
1 'polypeptide(L)'
;SFIGYKSQEIVVKGNETNLKVVLKEDSEMLDEVVVVGYGTQKKATMTGSVTVVNQKMLENKGTMSSPVQALQGQVPGVIITRNSTAPGDESWNMSLRGAVSKNTTSPLVIIDGVEYESVNELRLLNPSDIESINFLKDASASIYGSKAAGGVVLVTTKKAQAGKVQVDYSGSVTSKFIGLSPQLMSLEQWASSVIDARTNDGYGDDDTWMRYAKLALAYKNQYINLDHSTNPFGNAFTDVADFVFFDTDWQDIMWGTAASTQHELAISGGTDASKYRLSLGYMYDDSNLKWGNNNNNRYNLRLTNTFKLSDRASIESVIAYNRQDQVAPTQIGSALTTNSQQPGFPSATANGKPYAWGTWGAPNWYCELGGDNKLKVSAINISETFRYSILKNLTASVTAGYNTSTAIRDKQSKAIDWYNYAGDRVVRSNPTEDKSSYSKSNSRTDFYSLSGHLDWSHIFADVHDVKVMVGSQYNLKEYEGTFLYTEGILPSLEIPNSTKDVVYLKNGDDKSNKWQEAVMSYFGRINYNYRSKYMLEAQGRYDGSSKFQPENRWVFYWGTSAGWRISEEAFMKNLTFVDELKLRASYGSVGNQSGVDRYDGAQLYNFTPSGGALIGNGKISYVDTNGKLPSTDRTWERIHNYNLGLDFGFLRNRLTGTAEIFWKKSDNMLIDVIYPGILGDKAPTANYGAFKAHGWEGMINWSDKIGKVNYHIGGTFTYTTN
;
A
#
# COMPACT_ATOMS: atom_id res chain seq x y z
N SER A 1 37.96 17.56 8.43
CA SER A 1 36.58 17.98 8.17
C SER A 1 35.66 17.48 9.28
N PHE A 2 34.70 18.27 9.70
CA PHE A 2 33.68 17.90 10.67
C PHE A 2 32.31 18.16 10.03
N ILE A 3 31.33 17.27 10.26
CA ILE A 3 30.00 17.39 9.67
C ILE A 3 29.36 18.72 10.09
N GLY A 4 28.94 19.55 9.12
CA GLY A 4 28.40 20.89 9.34
C GLY A 4 29.45 22.01 9.34
N TYR A 5 30.69 21.72 8.96
CA TYR A 5 31.75 22.72 8.84
C TYR A 5 32.49 22.60 7.50
N LYS A 6 32.89 23.74 6.90
CA LYS A 6 33.68 23.74 5.66
C LYS A 6 35.00 23.03 5.87
N SER A 7 35.34 22.12 4.95
CA SER A 7 36.64 21.47 4.96
C SER A 7 37.75 22.52 4.80
N GLN A 8 38.73 22.48 5.68
CA GLN A 8 39.86 23.40 5.66
C GLN A 8 41.14 22.60 5.66
N GLU A 9 42.00 22.86 4.66
CA GLU A 9 43.37 22.34 4.62
C GLU A 9 44.29 23.39 5.21
N ILE A 10 45.07 22.98 6.23
CA ILE A 10 46.09 23.83 6.86
C ILE A 10 47.43 23.17 6.67
N VAL A 11 48.31 23.87 5.98
CA VAL A 11 49.70 23.44 5.80
C VAL A 11 50.51 23.77 7.05
N VAL A 12 50.88 22.75 7.83
CA VAL A 12 51.69 22.89 9.02
C VAL A 12 53.16 23.00 8.61
N LYS A 13 53.79 24.12 8.89
CA LYS A 13 55.21 24.33 8.66
C LYS A 13 55.98 24.17 9.98
N GLY A 14 56.68 23.03 10.14
CA GLY A 14 57.55 22.76 11.30
C GLY A 14 56.82 22.02 12.46
N ASN A 15 57.49 21.93 13.63
CA ASN A 15 56.97 21.25 14.83
C ASN A 15 56.02 22.14 15.65
N GLU A 16 54.91 22.57 15.10
CA GLU A 16 53.89 23.31 15.84
C GLU A 16 53.08 22.36 16.73
N THR A 17 53.21 22.52 18.06
CA THR A 17 52.56 21.65 19.07
C THR A 17 51.16 22.12 19.46
N ASN A 18 50.69 23.33 19.08
CA ASN A 18 49.41 23.88 19.40
C ASN A 18 48.75 24.54 18.19
N LEU A 19 48.07 23.76 17.37
CA LEU A 19 47.34 24.28 16.21
C LEU A 19 45.88 24.52 16.64
N LYS A 20 45.44 25.79 16.75
CA LYS A 20 44.05 26.15 16.98
C LYS A 20 43.37 26.29 15.62
N VAL A 21 42.59 25.27 15.24
CA VAL A 21 41.79 25.27 14.01
C VAL A 21 40.37 25.73 14.33
N VAL A 22 39.97 26.86 13.78
CA VAL A 22 38.58 27.34 13.88
C VAL A 22 37.89 26.98 12.58
N LEU A 23 37.08 25.96 12.62
CA LEU A 23 36.24 25.57 11.48
C LEU A 23 35.11 26.59 11.32
N LYS A 24 34.89 27.06 10.12
CA LYS A 24 33.71 27.89 9.78
C LYS A 24 32.53 26.96 9.55
N GLU A 25 31.39 27.25 10.20
CA GLU A 25 30.15 26.53 9.95
C GLU A 25 29.85 26.57 8.46
N ASP A 26 29.54 25.41 7.91
CA ASP A 26 29.11 25.26 6.53
C ASP A 26 27.61 25.57 6.49
N SER A 27 27.29 26.82 6.22
CA SER A 27 25.92 27.29 6.01
C SER A 27 25.43 26.98 4.58
N GLU A 28 26.28 26.44 3.72
CA GLU A 28 25.82 25.82 2.50
C GLU A 28 25.11 24.51 2.91
N MET A 29 23.78 24.51 2.85
CA MET A 29 23.03 23.27 2.77
C MET A 29 23.75 22.42 1.71
N LEU A 30 24.31 21.27 2.11
CA LEU A 30 24.75 20.25 1.17
C LEU A 30 23.69 20.20 0.08
N ASP A 31 24.10 20.42 -1.17
CA ASP A 31 23.22 20.42 -2.33
C ASP A 31 22.39 19.12 -2.30
N GLU A 32 21.22 19.16 -1.64
CA GLU A 32 20.35 17.99 -1.49
C GLU A 32 19.95 17.53 -2.89
N VAL A 33 20.46 16.38 -3.27
CA VAL A 33 20.19 15.78 -4.58
C VAL A 33 18.96 14.88 -4.43
N VAL A 34 17.97 15.17 -5.24
CA VAL A 34 16.69 14.46 -5.24
C VAL A 34 16.59 13.58 -6.49
N VAL A 35 16.19 12.34 -6.32
CA VAL A 35 15.87 11.44 -7.46
C VAL A 35 14.55 11.89 -8.04
N VAL A 36 14.53 12.22 -9.34
CA VAL A 36 13.36 12.67 -10.08
C VAL A 36 13.35 12.05 -11.47
N GLY A 37 12.41 11.18 -11.72
CA GLY A 37 12.34 10.47 -12.99
C GLY A 37 13.68 9.79 -13.28
N TYR A 38 13.99 9.33 -14.34
CA TYR A 38 15.19 8.58 -14.74
C TYR A 38 16.55 9.28 -14.43
N GLY A 39 16.62 10.18 -13.42
CA GLY A 39 17.84 10.91 -13.07
C GLY A 39 17.76 11.62 -11.73
N THR A 40 18.74 12.47 -11.45
CA THR A 40 18.85 13.23 -10.22
C THR A 40 18.88 14.74 -10.51
N GLN A 41 18.27 15.53 -9.63
CA GLN A 41 18.32 17.00 -9.67
C GLN A 41 18.66 17.58 -8.31
N LYS A 42 19.31 18.74 -8.29
CA LYS A 42 19.51 19.51 -7.06
C LYS A 42 18.17 20.10 -6.61
N LYS A 43 17.79 19.95 -5.35
CA LYS A 43 16.55 20.49 -4.77
C LYS A 43 16.38 21.98 -5.04
N ALA A 44 17.48 22.74 -4.94
CA ALA A 44 17.50 24.17 -5.20
C ALA A 44 17.03 24.55 -6.61
N THR A 45 17.34 23.73 -7.63
CA THR A 45 17.02 24.00 -9.05
C THR A 45 15.80 23.23 -9.56
N MET A 46 15.13 22.52 -8.70
CA MET A 46 13.91 21.77 -9.02
C MET A 46 12.71 22.70 -9.18
N THR A 47 11.90 22.48 -10.22
CA THR A 47 10.72 23.29 -10.57
C THR A 47 9.39 22.60 -10.26
N GLY A 48 9.40 21.26 -10.12
CA GLY A 48 8.22 20.46 -9.78
C GLY A 48 7.94 20.39 -8.28
N SER A 49 6.69 20.00 -7.93
CA SER A 49 6.28 19.71 -6.56
C SER A 49 6.76 18.33 -6.14
N VAL A 50 7.90 18.29 -5.46
CA VAL A 50 8.48 17.06 -4.93
C VAL A 50 8.73 17.18 -3.43
N THR A 51 8.14 16.27 -2.67
CA THR A 51 8.43 16.16 -1.23
C THR A 51 9.34 14.97 -0.99
N VAL A 52 10.41 15.21 -0.24
CA VAL A 52 11.43 14.20 0.09
C VAL A 52 11.29 13.78 1.55
N VAL A 53 11.13 12.50 1.78
CA VAL A 53 11.24 11.87 3.10
C VAL A 53 12.57 11.13 3.13
N ASN A 54 13.48 11.56 3.98
CA ASN A 54 14.78 10.93 4.15
C ASN A 54 14.77 9.86 5.25
N GLN A 55 15.85 9.07 5.32
CA GLN A 55 16.02 7.99 6.29
C GLN A 55 15.75 8.42 7.74
N LYS A 56 16.21 9.61 8.17
CA LYS A 56 16.06 10.10 9.54
C LYS A 56 14.60 10.21 9.99
N MET A 57 13.69 10.49 9.04
CA MET A 57 12.26 10.56 9.32
C MET A 57 11.62 9.17 9.49
N LEU A 58 12.26 8.12 8.98
CA LEU A 58 11.82 6.73 9.08
C LEU A 58 12.43 5.99 10.29
N GLU A 59 13.54 6.49 10.83
CA GLU A 59 14.24 5.89 11.96
C GLU A 59 13.49 6.08 13.29
N ASN A 60 13.75 5.20 14.24
CA ASN A 60 13.24 5.26 15.64
C ASN A 60 11.70 5.27 15.76
N LYS A 61 11.00 4.66 14.80
CA LYS A 61 9.54 4.52 14.82
C LYS A 61 9.04 3.21 15.44
N GLY A 62 9.94 2.40 16.02
CA GLY A 62 9.64 1.06 16.54
C GLY A 62 9.51 0.00 15.45
N THR A 63 8.92 -1.14 15.79
CA THR A 63 8.62 -2.20 14.82
C THR A 63 7.47 -1.76 13.91
N MET A 64 7.72 -1.75 12.62
CA MET A 64 6.74 -1.34 11.60
C MET A 64 6.47 -2.48 10.63
N SER A 65 5.21 -2.81 10.46
CA SER A 65 4.77 -3.80 9.48
C SER A 65 5.06 -3.36 8.02
N SER A 66 5.06 -2.05 7.77
CA SER A 66 5.38 -1.46 6.48
C SER A 66 6.02 -0.07 6.65
N PRO A 67 6.99 0.32 5.81
CA PRO A 67 7.50 1.69 5.76
C PRO A 67 6.42 2.74 5.50
N VAL A 68 5.30 2.36 4.88
CA VAL A 68 4.13 3.24 4.64
C VAL A 68 3.58 3.80 5.95
N GLN A 69 3.63 3.03 7.02
CA GLN A 69 3.18 3.47 8.35
C GLN A 69 3.98 4.69 8.86
N ALA A 70 5.28 4.73 8.62
CA ALA A 70 6.13 5.84 9.03
C ALA A 70 5.87 7.13 8.24
N LEU A 71 5.27 7.03 7.06
CA LEU A 71 4.95 8.16 6.18
C LEU A 71 3.66 8.88 6.58
N GLN A 72 2.83 8.26 7.39
CA GLN A 72 1.54 8.82 7.79
C GLN A 72 1.71 10.15 8.53
N GLY A 73 1.07 11.21 8.03
CA GLY A 73 1.17 12.56 8.59
C GLY A 73 2.51 13.30 8.33
N GLN A 74 3.47 12.69 7.62
CA GLN A 74 4.78 13.30 7.37
C GLN A 74 4.84 14.14 6.09
N VAL A 75 3.95 13.89 5.14
CA VAL A 75 4.01 14.49 3.80
C VAL A 75 2.74 15.28 3.53
N PRO A 76 2.83 16.58 3.24
CA PRO A 76 1.66 17.38 2.87
C PRO A 76 1.03 16.82 1.57
N GLY A 77 -0.30 16.81 1.51
CA GLY A 77 -1.04 16.29 0.37
C GLY A 77 -1.11 14.76 0.26
N VAL A 78 -0.53 14.03 1.20
CA VAL A 78 -0.56 12.56 1.21
C VAL A 78 -1.47 12.05 2.31
N ILE A 79 -2.53 11.35 1.91
CA ILE A 79 -3.46 10.69 2.83
C ILE A 79 -3.16 9.20 2.80
N ILE A 80 -2.88 8.64 3.96
CA ILE A 80 -2.59 7.22 4.13
C ILE A 80 -3.61 6.64 5.11
N THR A 81 -4.33 5.62 4.66
CA THR A 81 -5.27 4.87 5.49
C THR A 81 -4.92 3.39 5.49
N ARG A 82 -5.19 2.74 6.61
CA ARG A 82 -5.02 1.31 6.78
C ARG A 82 -6.38 0.65 6.93
N ASN A 83 -6.67 -0.35 6.11
CA ASN A 83 -7.98 -1.02 6.11
C ASN A 83 -8.08 -2.12 7.17
N SER A 84 -6.93 -2.71 7.55
CA SER A 84 -6.86 -3.79 8.52
C SER A 84 -5.65 -3.61 9.43
N THR A 85 -5.74 -4.11 10.65
CA THR A 85 -4.62 -4.20 11.59
C THR A 85 -4.13 -5.64 11.76
N ALA A 86 -4.72 -6.58 11.02
CA ALA A 86 -4.33 -7.98 11.06
C ALA A 86 -2.88 -8.14 10.55
N PRO A 87 -2.02 -8.87 11.28
CA PRO A 87 -0.64 -9.07 10.90
C PRO A 87 -0.48 -9.62 9.48
N GLY A 88 0.27 -8.90 8.63
CA GLY A 88 0.52 -9.30 7.24
C GLY A 88 -0.62 -9.04 6.25
N ASP A 89 -1.77 -8.55 6.71
CA ASP A 89 -2.93 -8.19 5.89
C ASP A 89 -3.36 -6.73 6.08
N GLU A 90 -2.40 -5.88 6.42
CA GLU A 90 -2.63 -4.45 6.60
C GLU A 90 -2.75 -3.72 5.26
N SER A 91 -3.72 -3.96 4.46
CA SER A 91 -3.85 -3.26 3.19
C SER A 91 -3.85 -1.73 3.38
N TRP A 92 -2.80 -1.12 2.85
CA TRP A 92 -2.58 0.32 2.91
C TRP A 92 -3.13 0.98 1.66
N ASN A 93 -3.90 2.03 1.84
CA ASN A 93 -4.31 2.92 0.76
C ASN A 93 -3.55 4.24 0.89
N MET A 94 -3.08 4.74 -0.24
CA MET A 94 -2.39 6.02 -0.32
C MET A 94 -3.02 6.84 -1.45
N SER A 95 -3.30 8.10 -1.17
CA SER A 95 -3.71 9.06 -2.20
C SER A 95 -2.89 10.33 -2.09
N LEU A 96 -2.52 10.90 -3.23
CA LEU A 96 -1.80 12.15 -3.35
C LEU A 96 -2.75 13.24 -3.85
N ARG A 97 -3.05 14.22 -2.97
CA ARG A 97 -3.95 15.34 -3.27
C ARG A 97 -5.39 14.90 -3.61
N GLY A 98 -5.87 13.87 -2.89
CA GLY A 98 -7.23 13.36 -3.02
C GLY A 98 -7.50 12.52 -4.26
N ALA A 99 -8.77 12.17 -4.48
CA ALA A 99 -9.21 11.42 -5.65
C ALA A 99 -9.09 12.29 -6.92
N VAL A 100 -8.83 11.64 -8.04
CA VAL A 100 -8.74 12.30 -9.37
C VAL A 100 -9.64 11.64 -10.40
N SER A 101 -10.24 10.51 -10.07
CA SER A 101 -11.15 9.73 -10.92
C SER A 101 -12.04 8.85 -10.06
N LYS A 102 -13.19 8.41 -10.60
CA LYS A 102 -14.00 7.30 -10.07
C LYS A 102 -13.23 5.98 -10.10
N ASN A 103 -12.35 5.82 -11.08
CA ASN A 103 -11.50 4.65 -11.24
C ASN A 103 -10.30 4.74 -10.29
N THR A 104 -9.74 3.61 -9.91
CA THR A 104 -8.64 3.54 -8.94
C THR A 104 -7.47 4.46 -9.31
N THR A 105 -7.05 5.29 -8.37
CA THR A 105 -5.99 6.27 -8.54
C THR A 105 -4.89 6.14 -7.48
N SER A 106 -4.49 4.92 -7.16
CA SER A 106 -3.31 4.68 -6.33
C SER A 106 -2.06 5.26 -7.01
N PRO A 107 -1.11 5.81 -6.27
CA PRO A 107 0.14 6.29 -6.86
C PRO A 107 0.96 5.12 -7.42
N LEU A 108 1.67 5.39 -8.50
CA LEU A 108 2.69 4.49 -9.04
C LEU A 108 3.88 4.45 -8.07
N VAL A 109 4.30 3.27 -7.69
CA VAL A 109 5.49 3.07 -6.84
C VAL A 109 6.66 2.62 -7.70
N ILE A 110 7.82 3.24 -7.52
CA ILE A 110 9.06 2.86 -8.21
C ILE A 110 10.14 2.65 -7.16
N ILE A 111 10.73 1.46 -7.14
CA ILE A 111 11.81 1.10 -6.23
C ILE A 111 13.05 0.84 -7.05
N ASP A 112 14.09 1.67 -6.88
CA ASP A 112 15.37 1.60 -7.61
C ASP A 112 15.18 1.50 -9.15
N GLY A 113 14.20 2.22 -9.69
CA GLY A 113 13.91 2.28 -11.12
C GLY A 113 12.96 1.20 -11.65
N VAL A 114 12.52 0.25 -10.82
CA VAL A 114 11.55 -0.79 -11.19
C VAL A 114 10.15 -0.40 -10.73
N GLU A 115 9.15 -0.53 -11.59
CA GLU A 115 7.76 -0.17 -11.32
C GLU A 115 7.02 -1.23 -10.49
N TYR A 116 6.18 -0.75 -9.56
CA TYR A 116 5.24 -1.55 -8.76
C TYR A 116 3.87 -0.86 -8.77
N GLU A 117 2.80 -1.63 -8.83
CA GLU A 117 1.44 -1.07 -8.98
C GLU A 117 0.76 -0.69 -7.67
N SER A 118 1.32 -1.10 -6.54
CA SER A 118 0.71 -0.89 -5.23
C SER A 118 1.72 -0.42 -4.19
N VAL A 119 1.28 0.52 -3.35
CA VAL A 119 2.04 0.93 -2.15
C VAL A 119 2.23 -0.22 -1.15
N ASN A 120 1.41 -1.28 -1.26
CA ASN A 120 1.56 -2.46 -0.42
C ASN A 120 2.85 -3.23 -0.69
N GLU A 121 3.47 -3.06 -1.85
CA GLU A 121 4.78 -3.65 -2.15
C GLU A 121 5.92 -3.04 -1.30
N LEU A 122 5.73 -1.83 -0.77
CA LEU A 122 6.67 -1.21 0.17
C LEU A 122 6.82 -2.00 1.47
N ARG A 123 5.83 -2.83 1.83
CA ARG A 123 5.93 -3.74 2.98
C ARG A 123 7.06 -4.75 2.87
N LEU A 124 7.52 -5.02 1.64
CA LEU A 124 8.62 -5.95 1.38
C LEU A 124 10.00 -5.34 1.62
N LEU A 125 10.08 -4.02 1.84
CA LEU A 125 11.32 -3.32 2.17
C LEU A 125 11.51 -3.20 3.67
N ASN A 126 12.75 -3.34 4.11
CA ASN A 126 13.12 -2.93 5.46
C ASN A 126 13.23 -1.40 5.52
N PRO A 127 12.66 -0.73 6.53
CA PRO A 127 12.81 0.71 6.67
C PRO A 127 14.26 1.18 6.70
N SER A 128 15.18 0.38 7.27
CA SER A 128 16.62 0.69 7.35
C SER A 128 17.33 0.64 6.00
N ASP A 129 16.77 -0.07 5.00
CA ASP A 129 17.33 -0.13 3.65
C ASP A 129 16.91 1.07 2.78
N ILE A 130 15.96 1.88 3.23
CA ILE A 130 15.50 3.05 2.50
C ILE A 130 16.43 4.23 2.75
N GLU A 131 16.92 4.85 1.68
CA GLU A 131 17.67 6.10 1.71
C GLU A 131 16.73 7.30 1.65
N SER A 132 15.78 7.28 0.70
CA SER A 132 14.78 8.33 0.53
C SER A 132 13.50 7.83 -0.14
N ILE A 133 12.40 8.52 0.15
CA ILE A 133 11.12 8.36 -0.54
C ILE A 133 10.69 9.73 -1.05
N ASN A 134 10.52 9.85 -2.38
CA ASN A 134 10.19 11.09 -3.05
C ASN A 134 8.77 11.00 -3.63
N PHE A 135 7.95 12.01 -3.35
CA PHE A 135 6.57 12.10 -3.80
C PHE A 135 6.46 13.14 -4.93
N LEU A 136 6.14 12.69 -6.14
CA LEU A 136 5.91 13.54 -7.31
C LEU A 136 4.40 13.76 -7.46
N LYS A 137 3.95 15.00 -7.29
CA LYS A 137 2.52 15.31 -7.12
C LYS A 137 1.92 16.14 -8.26
N ASP A 138 2.75 16.65 -9.17
CA ASP A 138 2.36 17.60 -10.24
C ASP A 138 2.91 17.20 -11.63
N ALA A 139 3.28 18.19 -12.44
CA ALA A 139 3.89 17.98 -13.75
C ALA A 139 5.11 17.04 -13.73
N SER A 140 5.86 16.99 -12.61
CA SER A 140 7.01 16.08 -12.48
C SER A 140 6.65 14.60 -12.63
N ALA A 141 5.38 14.23 -12.39
CA ALA A 141 4.88 12.89 -12.62
C ALA A 141 4.62 12.57 -14.11
N SER A 142 4.56 13.57 -15.02
CA SER A 142 4.18 13.36 -16.43
C SER A 142 5.16 12.48 -17.20
N ILE A 143 6.44 12.43 -16.78
CA ILE A 143 7.42 11.55 -17.41
C ILE A 143 7.13 10.05 -17.18
N TYR A 144 6.25 9.71 -16.23
CA TYR A 144 5.77 8.37 -15.96
C TYR A 144 4.42 8.04 -16.65
N GLY A 145 3.82 9.01 -17.31
CA GLY A 145 2.74 8.87 -18.29
C GLY A 145 1.48 8.19 -17.79
N SER A 146 1.15 7.09 -18.43
CA SER A 146 -0.15 6.40 -18.36
C SER A 146 -0.50 5.74 -17.02
N LYS A 147 0.47 5.57 -16.11
CA LYS A 147 0.28 4.97 -14.78
C LYS A 147 0.37 5.98 -13.64
N ALA A 148 0.65 7.24 -13.95
CA ALA A 148 0.95 8.28 -12.97
C ALA A 148 -0.27 9.12 -12.53
N ALA A 149 -1.49 8.66 -12.80
CA ALA A 149 -2.74 9.35 -12.46
C ALA A 149 -2.82 9.76 -10.98
N GLY A 150 -2.48 8.85 -10.08
CA GLY A 150 -2.44 9.06 -8.64
C GLY A 150 -1.18 9.76 -8.13
N GLY A 151 -0.27 10.19 -9.02
CA GLY A 151 1.08 10.65 -8.67
C GLY A 151 2.08 9.50 -8.64
N VAL A 152 3.32 9.79 -8.23
CA VAL A 152 4.42 8.80 -8.22
C VAL A 152 5.15 8.84 -6.88
N VAL A 153 5.47 7.67 -6.35
CA VAL A 153 6.30 7.47 -5.16
C VAL A 153 7.60 6.79 -5.59
N LEU A 154 8.70 7.53 -5.52
CA LEU A 154 10.02 7.02 -5.86
C LEU A 154 10.75 6.62 -4.58
N VAL A 155 11.11 5.37 -4.46
CA VAL A 155 11.88 4.83 -3.36
C VAL A 155 13.29 4.54 -3.83
N THR A 156 14.26 5.14 -3.16
CA THR A 156 15.67 4.86 -3.36
C THR A 156 16.19 4.08 -2.17
N THR A 157 16.83 2.95 -2.41
CA THR A 157 17.45 2.18 -1.34
C THR A 157 18.90 2.58 -1.16
N LYS A 158 19.44 2.30 0.03
CA LYS A 158 20.84 2.59 0.37
C LYS A 158 21.80 1.88 -0.56
N LYS A 159 22.72 2.65 -1.11
CA LYS A 159 23.76 2.14 -1.97
C LYS A 159 25.02 1.75 -1.19
N ALA A 160 25.77 0.85 -1.78
CA ALA A 160 27.09 0.50 -1.29
C ALA A 160 28.06 1.69 -1.38
N GLN A 161 28.89 1.89 -0.35
CA GLN A 161 29.92 2.93 -0.32
C GLN A 161 31.32 2.29 -0.27
N ALA A 162 32.32 2.97 -0.88
CA ALA A 162 33.70 2.56 -0.74
C ALA A 162 34.19 2.80 0.68
N GLY A 163 34.97 1.88 1.21
CA GLY A 163 35.54 1.98 2.54
C GLY A 163 35.74 0.64 3.21
N LYS A 164 36.18 0.69 4.46
CA LYS A 164 36.29 -0.51 5.31
C LYS A 164 34.93 -1.16 5.51
N VAL A 165 34.95 -2.45 5.75
CA VAL A 165 33.73 -3.20 6.07
C VAL A 165 33.06 -2.59 7.32
N GLN A 166 31.79 -2.23 7.18
CA GLN A 166 30.91 -1.76 8.25
C GLN A 166 29.81 -2.77 8.47
N VAL A 167 29.49 -3.01 9.73
CA VAL A 167 28.42 -3.91 10.15
C VAL A 167 27.46 -3.08 10.98
N ASP A 168 26.23 -2.95 10.51
CA ASP A 168 25.15 -2.22 11.21
C ASP A 168 24.11 -3.22 11.65
N TYR A 169 23.73 -3.18 12.92
CA TYR A 169 22.65 -3.96 13.47
C TYR A 169 21.60 -3.05 14.10
N SER A 170 20.33 -3.29 13.77
CA SER A 170 19.19 -2.64 14.39
C SER A 170 18.21 -3.70 14.88
N GLY A 171 17.75 -3.57 16.12
CA GLY A 171 16.76 -4.46 16.69
C GLY A 171 15.72 -3.67 17.47
N SER A 172 14.45 -4.07 17.34
CA SER A 172 13.35 -3.48 18.09
C SER A 172 12.37 -4.54 18.57
N VAL A 173 11.82 -4.31 19.76
CA VAL A 173 10.72 -5.08 20.34
C VAL A 173 9.61 -4.08 20.67
N THR A 174 8.41 -4.38 20.25
CA THR A 174 7.25 -3.51 20.43
C THR A 174 6.15 -4.30 21.11
N SER A 175 5.65 -3.78 22.24
CA SER A 175 4.43 -4.26 22.86
C SER A 175 3.23 -3.50 22.27
N LYS A 176 2.24 -4.23 21.80
CA LYS A 176 1.01 -3.70 21.22
C LYS A 176 -0.15 -3.93 22.17
N PHE A 177 -0.92 -2.91 22.41
CA PHE A 177 -2.14 -2.98 23.22
C PHE A 177 -3.24 -2.16 22.54
N ILE A 178 -4.48 -2.44 22.89
CA ILE A 178 -5.62 -1.71 22.37
C ILE A 178 -5.60 -0.31 23.00
N GLY A 179 -5.39 0.72 22.17
CA GLY A 179 -5.25 2.10 22.65
C GLY A 179 -6.60 2.71 23.05
N LEU A 180 -7.46 2.92 22.05
CA LEU A 180 -8.79 3.46 22.25
C LEU A 180 -9.80 2.34 22.02
N SER A 181 -10.39 1.83 23.11
CA SER A 181 -11.46 0.87 23.08
C SER A 181 -12.76 1.59 23.51
N PRO A 182 -13.85 1.50 22.72
CA PRO A 182 -15.13 2.01 23.20
C PRO A 182 -15.54 1.23 24.43
N GLN A 183 -16.06 1.92 25.44
CA GLN A 183 -16.64 1.26 26.59
C GLN A 183 -17.93 0.54 26.12
N LEU A 184 -17.97 -0.77 26.33
CA LEU A 184 -19.17 -1.55 26.02
C LEU A 184 -20.25 -1.32 27.08
N MET A 185 -21.51 -1.48 26.68
CA MET A 185 -22.62 -1.46 27.60
C MET A 185 -22.60 -2.70 28.50
N SER A 186 -22.87 -2.51 29.78
CA SER A 186 -23.22 -3.64 30.68
C SER A 186 -24.49 -4.32 30.20
N LEU A 187 -24.75 -5.54 30.66
CA LEU A 187 -26.02 -6.27 30.37
C LEU A 187 -27.23 -5.44 30.69
N GLU A 188 -27.26 -4.74 31.84
CA GLU A 188 -28.38 -3.90 32.27
C GLU A 188 -28.58 -2.71 31.33
N GLN A 189 -27.50 -1.99 30.98
CA GLN A 189 -27.58 -0.86 30.08
C GLN A 189 -28.06 -1.29 28.69
N TRP A 190 -27.50 -2.40 28.17
CA TRP A 190 -27.87 -2.95 26.90
C TRP A 190 -29.35 -3.37 26.86
N ALA A 191 -29.82 -4.13 27.86
CA ALA A 191 -31.20 -4.62 27.94
C ALA A 191 -32.19 -3.47 28.07
N SER A 192 -31.89 -2.47 28.90
CA SER A 192 -32.73 -1.26 29.04
C SER A 192 -32.80 -0.50 27.71
N SER A 193 -31.67 -0.31 27.03
CA SER A 193 -31.66 0.38 25.74
C SER A 193 -32.46 -0.38 24.66
N VAL A 194 -32.42 -1.71 24.67
CA VAL A 194 -33.22 -2.53 23.74
C VAL A 194 -34.72 -2.37 24.03
N ILE A 195 -35.11 -2.39 25.32
CA ILE A 195 -36.51 -2.19 25.72
C ILE A 195 -37.00 -0.81 25.30
N ASP A 196 -36.23 0.24 25.56
CA ASP A 196 -36.57 1.62 25.19
C ASP A 196 -36.69 1.77 23.66
N ALA A 197 -35.73 1.25 22.90
CA ALA A 197 -35.74 1.31 21.44
C ALA A 197 -36.96 0.59 20.85
N ARG A 198 -37.25 -0.62 21.33
CA ARG A 198 -38.42 -1.39 20.87
C ARG A 198 -39.74 -0.73 21.25
N THR A 199 -39.80 -0.14 22.44
CA THR A 199 -40.99 0.62 22.86
C THR A 199 -41.24 1.85 21.99
N ASN A 200 -40.15 2.58 21.65
CA ASN A 200 -40.21 3.75 20.75
C ASN A 200 -40.64 3.38 19.34
N ASP A 201 -40.26 2.19 18.87
CA ASP A 201 -40.64 1.65 17.57
C ASP A 201 -42.09 1.08 17.57
N GLY A 202 -42.78 1.12 18.71
CA GLY A 202 -44.16 0.65 18.86
C GLY A 202 -44.32 -0.86 19.01
N TYR A 203 -43.27 -1.58 19.32
CA TYR A 203 -43.33 -3.03 19.60
C TYR A 203 -43.85 -3.28 21.03
N GLY A 204 -44.64 -4.33 21.18
CA GLY A 204 -45.18 -4.80 22.45
C GLY A 204 -44.36 -5.94 23.08
N ASP A 205 -44.93 -6.52 24.15
CA ASP A 205 -44.34 -7.63 24.89
C ASP A 205 -44.22 -8.95 24.09
N ASP A 206 -44.83 -9.01 22.93
CA ASP A 206 -44.75 -10.12 21.98
C ASP A 206 -43.48 -10.04 21.08
N ASP A 207 -42.76 -8.92 21.07
CA ASP A 207 -41.51 -8.80 20.34
C ASP A 207 -40.42 -9.66 20.97
N THR A 208 -39.69 -10.39 20.12
CA THR A 208 -38.61 -11.32 20.53
C THR A 208 -37.51 -10.65 21.31
N TRP A 209 -37.02 -9.49 20.83
CA TRP A 209 -35.92 -8.76 21.47
C TRP A 209 -36.35 -8.10 22.79
N MET A 210 -37.58 -7.60 22.87
CA MET A 210 -38.16 -7.09 24.08
C MET A 210 -38.22 -8.16 25.18
N ARG A 211 -38.71 -9.35 24.84
CA ARG A 211 -38.74 -10.51 25.76
C ARG A 211 -37.34 -10.93 26.20
N TYR A 212 -36.40 -11.03 25.26
CA TYR A 212 -35.05 -11.39 25.57
C TYR A 212 -34.37 -10.39 26.53
N ALA A 213 -34.52 -9.08 26.27
CA ALA A 213 -34.00 -8.04 27.16
C ALA A 213 -34.61 -8.06 28.57
N LYS A 214 -35.94 -8.29 28.66
CA LYS A 214 -36.63 -8.44 29.97
C LYS A 214 -36.15 -9.67 30.73
N LEU A 215 -35.95 -10.81 30.06
CA LEU A 215 -35.36 -12.01 30.65
C LEU A 215 -33.95 -11.78 31.12
N ALA A 216 -33.13 -11.07 30.32
CA ALA A 216 -31.75 -10.74 30.68
C ALA A 216 -31.67 -9.93 31.98
N LEU A 217 -32.58 -8.97 32.18
CA LEU A 217 -32.68 -8.21 33.42
C LEU A 217 -33.16 -9.07 34.62
N ALA A 218 -34.12 -9.94 34.38
CA ALA A 218 -34.71 -10.76 35.44
C ALA A 218 -33.80 -11.87 35.93
N TYR A 219 -32.93 -12.41 35.03
CA TYR A 219 -32.14 -13.61 35.30
C TYR A 219 -30.62 -13.38 35.09
N LYS A 220 -30.12 -12.19 35.36
CA LYS A 220 -28.70 -11.86 35.30
C LYS A 220 -27.87 -12.85 36.11
N ASN A 221 -26.82 -13.42 35.50
CA ASN A 221 -25.92 -14.41 36.11
C ASN A 221 -26.61 -15.72 36.52
N GLN A 222 -27.73 -16.05 35.91
CA GLN A 222 -28.46 -17.29 36.20
C GLN A 222 -28.61 -18.13 34.93
N TYR A 223 -28.67 -19.43 35.14
CA TYR A 223 -29.02 -20.40 34.10
C TYR A 223 -30.50 -20.72 34.19
N ILE A 224 -31.18 -20.64 33.06
CA ILE A 224 -32.62 -20.95 32.97
C ILE A 224 -32.78 -22.02 31.92
N ASN A 225 -33.44 -23.13 32.29
CA ASN A 225 -33.95 -24.10 31.35
C ASN A 225 -35.41 -23.77 31.10
N LEU A 226 -35.72 -23.31 29.89
CA LEU A 226 -37.11 -23.02 29.44
C LEU A 226 -37.63 -24.19 28.64
N ASP A 227 -38.65 -24.83 29.11
CA ASP A 227 -39.38 -25.87 28.39
C ASP A 227 -39.99 -25.28 27.08
N HIS A 228 -40.12 -26.12 26.04
CA HIS A 228 -40.73 -25.73 24.76
C HIS A 228 -42.14 -25.11 24.93
N SER A 229 -42.90 -25.51 25.93
CA SER A 229 -44.20 -24.94 26.22
C SER A 229 -44.17 -23.56 26.84
N THR A 230 -43.09 -23.19 27.47
CA THR A 230 -42.86 -21.92 28.18
C THR A 230 -41.86 -21.03 27.47
N ASN A 231 -41.30 -21.47 26.33
CA ASN A 231 -40.31 -20.70 25.55
C ASN A 231 -40.95 -19.40 25.08
N PRO A 232 -40.48 -18.23 25.56
CA PRO A 232 -41.01 -16.93 25.19
C PRO A 232 -40.78 -16.55 23.72
N PHE A 233 -39.91 -17.26 23.01
CA PHE A 233 -39.54 -16.99 21.61
C PHE A 233 -40.37 -17.80 20.59
N GLY A 234 -41.35 -18.62 21.06
CA GLY A 234 -42.18 -19.43 20.18
C GLY A 234 -41.37 -20.38 19.29
N ASN A 235 -41.86 -20.64 18.08
CA ASN A 235 -41.20 -21.57 17.14
C ASN A 235 -39.91 -21.04 16.54
N ALA A 236 -39.53 -19.78 16.74
CA ALA A 236 -38.32 -19.19 16.15
C ALA A 236 -37.04 -19.77 16.72
N PHE A 237 -37.07 -20.37 17.92
CA PHE A 237 -35.89 -20.92 18.61
C PHE A 237 -36.25 -22.28 19.26
N THR A 238 -36.91 -23.14 18.51
CA THR A 238 -37.48 -24.42 19.00
C THR A 238 -36.44 -25.42 19.51
N ASP A 239 -35.18 -25.25 19.19
CA ASP A 239 -34.13 -26.23 19.51
C ASP A 239 -33.30 -25.86 20.74
N VAL A 240 -33.59 -24.73 21.39
CA VAL A 240 -32.80 -24.22 22.51
C VAL A 240 -33.66 -23.97 23.72
N ALA A 241 -33.58 -24.86 24.68
CA ALA A 241 -34.27 -24.72 25.97
C ALA A 241 -33.41 -23.95 27.02
N ASP A 242 -32.12 -23.78 26.80
CA ASP A 242 -31.17 -23.29 27.78
C ASP A 242 -30.81 -21.84 27.51
N PHE A 243 -31.14 -20.96 28.46
CA PHE A 243 -30.72 -19.54 28.41
C PHE A 243 -29.80 -19.24 29.58
N VAL A 244 -28.80 -18.41 29.28
CA VAL A 244 -27.90 -17.88 30.27
C VAL A 244 -27.58 -16.43 29.94
N PHE A 245 -27.63 -15.58 30.95
CA PHE A 245 -27.39 -14.15 30.81
C PHE A 245 -26.23 -13.73 31.71
N PHE A 246 -25.03 -13.60 31.14
CA PHE A 246 -23.85 -13.07 31.81
C PHE A 246 -23.62 -11.62 31.43
N ASP A 247 -22.89 -10.90 32.26
CA ASP A 247 -22.34 -9.60 31.91
C ASP A 247 -20.93 -9.83 31.29
N THR A 248 -20.91 -10.16 30.00
CA THR A 248 -19.70 -10.56 29.29
C THR A 248 -19.04 -9.35 28.66
N ASP A 249 -17.82 -9.05 29.06
CA ASP A 249 -16.97 -8.07 28.38
C ASP A 249 -16.25 -8.74 27.20
N TRP A 250 -16.83 -8.57 25.99
CA TRP A 250 -16.25 -9.13 24.76
C TRP A 250 -14.94 -8.47 24.35
N GLN A 251 -14.64 -7.25 24.85
CA GLN A 251 -13.33 -6.64 24.60
C GLN A 251 -12.26 -7.43 25.34
N ASP A 252 -12.48 -7.73 26.61
CA ASP A 252 -11.56 -8.55 27.39
C ASP A 252 -11.44 -9.99 26.90
N ILE A 253 -12.55 -10.57 26.40
CA ILE A 253 -12.52 -11.95 25.86
C ILE A 253 -11.70 -12.03 24.57
N MET A 254 -11.94 -11.10 23.63
CA MET A 254 -11.41 -11.21 22.27
C MET A 254 -10.01 -10.62 22.14
N TRP A 255 -9.69 -9.59 22.91
CA TRP A 255 -8.50 -8.78 22.66
C TRP A 255 -7.53 -8.76 23.84
N GLY A 256 -6.25 -8.60 23.54
CA GLY A 256 -5.18 -8.57 24.53
C GLY A 256 -3.94 -7.82 24.07
N THR A 257 -2.86 -8.04 24.80
CA THR A 257 -1.54 -7.51 24.46
C THR A 257 -0.83 -8.47 23.52
N ALA A 258 -0.15 -7.93 22.51
CA ALA A 258 0.68 -8.67 21.57
C ALA A 258 2.10 -8.11 21.53
N ALA A 259 3.03 -8.88 20.99
CA ALA A 259 4.42 -8.47 20.82
C ALA A 259 4.83 -8.56 19.36
N SER A 260 5.66 -7.64 18.92
CA SER A 260 6.29 -7.67 17.60
C SER A 260 7.78 -7.44 17.75
N THR A 261 8.58 -8.14 16.96
CA THR A 261 10.04 -7.96 16.94
C THR A 261 10.52 -7.73 15.52
N GLN A 262 11.55 -6.90 15.38
CA GLN A 262 12.20 -6.65 14.11
C GLN A 262 13.70 -6.61 14.31
N HIS A 263 14.46 -7.32 13.48
CA HIS A 263 15.90 -7.41 13.51
C HIS A 263 16.45 -7.19 12.11
N GLU A 264 17.45 -6.36 11.99
CA GLU A 264 18.08 -6.01 10.72
C GLU A 264 19.58 -6.00 10.89
N LEU A 265 20.28 -6.68 9.98
CA LEU A 265 21.73 -6.73 9.91
C LEU A 265 22.17 -6.27 8.52
N ALA A 266 23.02 -5.28 8.44
CA ALA A 266 23.61 -4.84 7.18
C ALA A 266 25.12 -4.90 7.23
N ILE A 267 25.72 -5.38 6.15
CA ILE A 267 27.17 -5.45 5.94
C ILE A 267 27.48 -4.68 4.66
N SER A 268 28.30 -3.67 4.74
CA SER A 268 28.67 -2.85 3.58
C SER A 268 30.15 -2.57 3.56
N GLY A 269 30.71 -2.34 2.36
CA GLY A 269 32.12 -2.04 2.18
C GLY A 269 32.55 -2.12 0.72
N GLY A 270 33.82 -2.06 0.48
CA GLY A 270 34.39 -2.23 -0.84
C GLY A 270 35.46 -1.18 -1.20
N THR A 271 35.87 -1.23 -2.45
CA THR A 271 36.82 -0.31 -3.06
C THR A 271 36.14 0.59 -4.08
N ASP A 272 36.87 1.51 -4.70
CA ASP A 272 36.30 2.31 -5.80
C ASP A 272 35.89 1.46 -7.02
N ALA A 273 36.53 0.30 -7.19
CA ALA A 273 36.19 -0.63 -8.28
C ALA A 273 34.98 -1.53 -8.00
N SER A 274 34.78 -1.90 -6.75
CA SER A 274 33.66 -2.78 -6.35
C SER A 274 33.15 -2.39 -4.97
N LYS A 275 31.87 -2.07 -4.87
CA LYS A 275 31.18 -1.69 -3.64
C LYS A 275 30.01 -2.61 -3.43
N TYR A 276 29.79 -3.06 -2.20
CA TYR A 276 28.68 -3.96 -1.89
C TYR A 276 27.99 -3.56 -0.59
N ARG A 277 26.68 -3.85 -0.53
CA ARG A 277 25.87 -3.82 0.67
C ARG A 277 24.94 -5.04 0.68
N LEU A 278 25.06 -5.86 1.71
CA LEU A 278 24.17 -6.97 1.99
C LEU A 278 23.32 -6.61 3.22
N SER A 279 22.02 -6.69 3.12
CA SER A 279 21.12 -6.56 4.27
C SER A 279 20.27 -7.81 4.45
N LEU A 280 20.04 -8.17 5.70
CA LEU A 280 19.22 -9.27 6.17
C LEU A 280 18.22 -8.71 7.16
N GLY A 281 16.95 -9.06 7.01
CA GLY A 281 15.89 -8.62 7.90
C GLY A 281 15.00 -9.79 8.32
N TYR A 282 14.59 -9.76 9.58
CA TYR A 282 13.57 -10.63 10.15
C TYR A 282 12.57 -9.80 10.93
N MET A 283 11.29 -10.08 10.74
CA MET A 283 10.21 -9.48 11.52
C MET A 283 9.21 -10.56 11.91
N TYR A 284 8.85 -10.58 13.18
CA TYR A 284 7.68 -11.29 13.71
C TYR A 284 6.65 -10.28 14.17
N ASP A 285 5.42 -10.43 13.75
CA ASP A 285 4.30 -9.56 14.10
C ASP A 285 3.13 -10.41 14.59
N ASP A 286 2.73 -10.21 15.85
CA ASP A 286 1.62 -10.92 16.49
C ASP A 286 0.38 -10.05 16.52
N SER A 287 -0.78 -10.68 16.67
CA SER A 287 -2.09 -10.03 16.75
C SER A 287 -2.51 -9.75 18.20
N ASN A 288 -3.26 -8.67 18.37
CA ASN A 288 -3.97 -8.43 19.64
C ASN A 288 -5.18 -9.36 19.84
N LEU A 289 -5.58 -10.13 18.85
CA LEU A 289 -6.64 -11.13 18.97
C LEU A 289 -6.11 -12.31 19.81
N LYS A 290 -6.79 -12.63 20.91
CA LYS A 290 -6.35 -13.69 21.86
C LYS A 290 -6.58 -15.10 21.35
N TRP A 291 -7.45 -15.30 20.36
CA TRP A 291 -7.96 -16.60 19.94
C TRP A 291 -7.48 -16.97 18.55
N GLY A 292 -7.08 -18.25 18.41
CA GLY A 292 -6.55 -18.79 17.18
C GLY A 292 -5.15 -18.27 16.83
N ASN A 293 -4.59 -18.78 15.74
CA ASN A 293 -3.30 -18.36 15.23
C ASN A 293 -3.45 -17.13 14.35
N ASN A 294 -2.89 -15.98 14.73
CA ASN A 294 -2.97 -14.77 13.92
C ASN A 294 -1.65 -14.01 14.00
N ASN A 295 -0.69 -14.37 13.16
CA ASN A 295 0.65 -13.79 13.14
C ASN A 295 1.24 -13.75 11.73
N ASN A 296 2.34 -13.01 11.61
CA ASN A 296 3.08 -12.84 10.38
C ASN A 296 4.59 -12.87 10.62
N ASN A 297 5.29 -13.71 9.87
CA ASN A 297 6.76 -13.74 9.81
C ASN A 297 7.22 -13.20 8.47
N ARG A 298 8.20 -12.32 8.48
CA ARG A 298 8.80 -11.76 7.27
C ARG A 298 10.31 -11.87 7.29
N TYR A 299 10.85 -12.33 6.18
CA TYR A 299 12.28 -12.49 5.93
C TYR A 299 12.67 -11.67 4.71
N ASN A 300 13.71 -10.88 4.82
CA ASN A 300 14.21 -10.02 3.76
C ASN A 300 15.71 -10.28 3.56
N LEU A 301 16.12 -10.40 2.33
CA LEU A 301 17.53 -10.39 1.92
C LEU A 301 17.66 -9.40 0.77
N ARG A 302 18.64 -8.49 0.84
CA ARG A 302 18.93 -7.56 -0.22
C ARG A 302 20.42 -7.43 -0.42
N LEU A 303 20.88 -7.61 -1.66
CA LEU A 303 22.24 -7.38 -2.09
C LEU A 303 22.24 -6.23 -3.10
N THR A 304 22.97 -5.19 -2.80
CA THR A 304 23.25 -4.10 -3.73
C THR A 304 24.76 -4.10 -4.02
N ASN A 305 25.13 -4.10 -5.29
CA ASN A 305 26.51 -4.09 -5.72
C ASN A 305 26.73 -3.05 -6.83
N THR A 306 27.88 -2.41 -6.84
CA THR A 306 28.29 -1.51 -7.91
C THR A 306 29.69 -1.89 -8.35
N PHE A 307 29.81 -2.28 -9.60
CA PHE A 307 31.09 -2.59 -10.25
C PHE A 307 31.47 -1.49 -11.23
N LYS A 308 32.65 -0.93 -11.07
CA LYS A 308 33.27 -0.05 -12.05
C LYS A 308 34.12 -0.92 -13.00
N LEU A 309 33.61 -1.16 -14.21
CA LEU A 309 34.27 -1.98 -15.22
C LEU A 309 35.42 -1.23 -15.88
N SER A 310 35.27 0.09 -16.01
CA SER A 310 36.29 1.01 -16.52
C SER A 310 35.95 2.44 -16.05
N ASP A 311 36.81 3.42 -16.41
CA ASP A 311 36.49 4.84 -16.12
C ASP A 311 35.24 5.34 -16.82
N ARG A 312 34.72 4.61 -17.83
CA ARG A 312 33.53 4.96 -18.61
C ARG A 312 32.37 4.03 -18.38
N ALA A 313 32.57 2.85 -17.78
CA ALA A 313 31.54 1.81 -17.67
C ALA A 313 31.34 1.35 -16.23
N SER A 314 30.10 1.23 -15.80
CA SER A 314 29.73 0.65 -14.51
C SER A 314 28.47 -0.19 -14.61
N ILE A 315 28.37 -1.20 -13.74
CA ILE A 315 27.14 -1.99 -13.52
C ILE A 315 26.72 -1.80 -12.07
N GLU A 316 25.44 -1.55 -11.88
CA GLU A 316 24.77 -1.53 -10.57
C GLU A 316 23.75 -2.66 -10.54
N SER A 317 23.94 -3.61 -9.62
CA SER A 317 23.12 -4.79 -9.42
C SER A 317 22.35 -4.67 -8.12
N VAL A 318 21.04 -4.91 -8.16
CA VAL A 318 20.18 -5.03 -6.98
C VAL A 318 19.46 -6.38 -7.06
N ILE A 319 19.68 -7.23 -6.07
CA ILE A 319 19.01 -8.51 -5.94
C ILE A 319 18.34 -8.54 -4.58
N ALA A 320 17.02 -8.75 -4.54
CA ALA A 320 16.29 -8.88 -3.30
C ALA A 320 15.41 -10.12 -3.30
N TYR A 321 15.37 -10.81 -2.17
CA TYR A 321 14.44 -11.89 -1.86
C TYR A 321 13.64 -11.52 -0.62
N ASN A 322 12.33 -11.65 -0.72
CA ASN A 322 11.41 -11.39 0.36
C ASN A 322 10.50 -12.59 0.54
N ARG A 323 10.26 -12.98 1.78
CA ARG A 323 9.31 -14.02 2.13
C ARG A 323 8.44 -13.56 3.29
N GLN A 324 7.16 -13.80 3.16
CA GLN A 324 6.15 -13.57 4.17
C GLN A 324 5.39 -14.86 4.41
N ASP A 325 5.33 -15.31 5.66
CA ASP A 325 4.54 -16.43 6.14
C ASP A 325 3.50 -15.89 7.11
N GLN A 326 2.23 -15.86 6.70
CA GLN A 326 1.09 -15.36 7.46
C GLN A 326 0.15 -16.50 7.83
N VAL A 327 -0.36 -16.45 9.05
CA VAL A 327 -1.44 -17.33 9.52
C VAL A 327 -2.54 -16.45 10.10
N ALA A 328 -3.79 -16.75 9.80
CA ALA A 328 -4.96 -16.10 10.41
C ALA A 328 -6.10 -17.11 10.56
N PRO A 329 -7.02 -16.93 11.52
CA PRO A 329 -8.20 -17.77 11.63
C PRO A 329 -9.08 -17.66 10.39
N THR A 330 -9.52 -18.78 9.83
CA THR A 330 -10.35 -18.79 8.61
C THR A 330 -11.68 -18.08 8.81
N GLN A 331 -12.29 -18.21 10.00
CA GLN A 331 -13.62 -17.71 10.32
C GLN A 331 -13.59 -16.41 11.15
N ILE A 332 -12.51 -15.64 11.08
CA ILE A 332 -12.36 -14.36 11.81
C ILE A 332 -13.47 -13.36 11.43
N GLY A 333 -13.89 -13.32 10.17
CA GLY A 333 -15.00 -12.47 9.73
C GLY A 333 -16.31 -12.81 10.45
N SER A 334 -16.62 -14.10 10.60
CA SER A 334 -17.79 -14.57 11.36
C SER A 334 -17.69 -14.17 12.82
N ALA A 335 -16.48 -14.28 13.42
CA ALA A 335 -16.27 -13.89 14.81
C ALA A 335 -16.50 -12.39 15.06
N LEU A 336 -16.07 -11.53 14.14
CA LEU A 336 -16.15 -10.07 14.30
C LEU A 336 -17.53 -9.49 13.94
N THR A 337 -18.36 -10.20 13.18
CA THR A 337 -19.66 -9.72 12.68
C THR A 337 -20.87 -10.41 13.31
N THR A 338 -20.66 -11.38 14.19
CA THR A 338 -21.76 -12.13 14.80
C THR A 338 -22.49 -11.32 15.86
N ASN A 339 -23.82 -11.46 15.91
CA ASN A 339 -24.65 -10.86 16.95
C ASN A 339 -24.43 -11.47 18.35
N SER A 340 -23.64 -12.55 18.47
CA SER A 340 -23.31 -13.17 19.76
C SER A 340 -22.37 -12.33 20.64
N GLN A 341 -21.88 -11.19 20.15
CA GLN A 341 -21.05 -10.26 20.94
C GLN A 341 -21.86 -9.35 21.88
N GLN A 342 -23.14 -9.59 22.05
CA GLN A 342 -23.95 -8.88 23.05
C GLN A 342 -23.53 -9.27 24.46
N PRO A 343 -23.66 -8.37 25.46
CA PRO A 343 -23.15 -8.62 26.83
C PRO A 343 -23.70 -9.89 27.45
N GLY A 344 -25.01 -10.21 27.21
CA GLY A 344 -25.66 -11.36 27.79
C GLY A 344 -25.21 -12.73 27.29
N PHE A 345 -24.34 -12.78 26.29
CA PHE A 345 -23.93 -14.03 25.65
C PHE A 345 -22.62 -14.55 26.25
N PRO A 346 -22.58 -15.77 26.84
CA PRO A 346 -21.34 -16.30 27.42
C PRO A 346 -20.34 -16.73 26.38
N SER A 347 -19.06 -16.61 26.72
CA SER A 347 -17.94 -17.00 25.83
C SER A 347 -17.72 -18.50 25.74
N ALA A 348 -18.22 -19.27 26.69
CA ALA A 348 -18.09 -20.73 26.77
C ALA A 348 -19.25 -21.34 27.56
N THR A 349 -19.39 -22.66 27.46
CA THR A 349 -20.29 -23.47 28.30
C THR A 349 -19.74 -23.55 29.74
N ALA A 350 -20.55 -24.07 30.66
CA ALA A 350 -20.14 -24.27 32.05
C ALA A 350 -18.89 -25.15 32.21
N ASN A 351 -18.64 -26.07 31.28
CA ASN A 351 -17.47 -26.97 31.26
C ASN A 351 -16.41 -26.59 30.22
N GLY A 352 -16.41 -25.32 29.73
CA GLY A 352 -15.36 -24.76 28.88
C GLY A 352 -15.41 -25.20 27.40
N LYS A 353 -16.56 -25.64 26.88
CA LYS A 353 -16.77 -25.98 25.48
C LYS A 353 -17.33 -24.81 24.66
N PRO A 354 -17.33 -24.90 23.29
CA PRO A 354 -17.95 -23.89 22.45
C PRO A 354 -19.44 -23.74 22.73
N TYR A 355 -19.87 -22.58 23.18
CA TYR A 355 -21.26 -22.30 23.45
C TYR A 355 -21.98 -21.75 22.23
N ALA A 356 -23.18 -22.24 21.98
CA ALA A 356 -24.10 -21.61 21.03
C ALA A 356 -25.54 -21.58 21.54
N TRP A 357 -26.24 -20.55 21.07
CA TRP A 357 -27.68 -20.42 21.22
C TRP A 357 -28.34 -20.28 19.85
N GLY A 358 -29.12 -21.26 19.46
CA GLY A 358 -29.71 -21.32 18.13
C GLY A 358 -28.62 -21.31 17.02
N THR A 359 -28.71 -20.32 16.15
CA THR A 359 -27.73 -20.13 15.07
C THR A 359 -26.48 -19.33 15.48
N TRP A 360 -26.44 -18.83 16.71
CA TRP A 360 -25.37 -17.96 17.19
C TRP A 360 -24.37 -18.77 18.03
N GLY A 361 -23.10 -18.77 17.59
CA GLY A 361 -22.00 -19.35 18.33
C GLY A 361 -21.12 -18.27 18.95
N ALA A 362 -20.52 -18.53 20.09
CA ALA A 362 -19.63 -17.61 20.75
C ALA A 362 -18.40 -17.30 19.86
N PRO A 363 -18.11 -16.01 19.59
CA PRO A 363 -17.20 -15.58 18.52
C PRO A 363 -15.74 -16.05 18.68
N ASN A 364 -15.26 -16.19 19.89
CA ASN A 364 -13.90 -16.66 20.18
C ASN A 364 -13.63 -18.06 19.60
N TRP A 365 -14.60 -18.95 19.61
CA TRP A 365 -14.45 -20.30 19.11
C TRP A 365 -14.39 -20.41 17.59
N TYR A 366 -14.98 -19.45 16.86
CA TYR A 366 -14.78 -19.35 15.41
C TYR A 366 -13.31 -19.12 15.07
N CYS A 367 -12.62 -18.33 15.89
CA CYS A 367 -11.18 -18.09 15.72
C CYS A 367 -10.34 -19.31 16.14
N GLU A 368 -10.69 -19.95 17.25
CA GLU A 368 -9.89 -21.03 17.84
C GLU A 368 -10.02 -22.35 17.07
N LEU A 369 -11.25 -22.74 16.69
CA LEU A 369 -11.52 -24.05 16.12
C LEU A 369 -11.89 -24.03 14.65
N GLY A 370 -12.19 -22.86 14.08
CA GLY A 370 -12.69 -22.71 12.71
C GLY A 370 -11.69 -23.01 11.59
N GLY A 371 -10.45 -23.35 11.93
CA GLY A 371 -9.38 -23.64 10.98
C GLY A 371 -8.52 -22.43 10.61
N ASP A 372 -7.41 -22.69 9.94
CA ASP A 372 -6.40 -21.72 9.59
C ASP A 372 -6.45 -21.32 8.10
N ASN A 373 -6.14 -20.07 7.83
CA ASN A 373 -5.84 -19.48 6.53
C ASN A 373 -4.35 -19.13 6.51
N LYS A 374 -3.53 -20.00 5.89
CA LYS A 374 -2.08 -19.85 5.80
C LYS A 374 -1.73 -19.25 4.44
N LEU A 375 -1.05 -18.11 4.42
CA LEU A 375 -0.58 -17.44 3.20
C LEU A 375 0.95 -17.36 3.22
N LYS A 376 1.58 -17.86 2.17
CA LYS A 376 3.03 -17.75 1.92
C LYS A 376 3.24 -16.94 0.65
N VAL A 377 3.91 -15.81 0.78
CA VAL A 377 4.31 -14.98 -0.35
C VAL A 377 5.82 -14.97 -0.46
N SER A 378 6.34 -15.28 -1.62
CA SER A 378 7.78 -15.19 -1.92
C SER A 378 7.98 -14.31 -3.15
N ALA A 379 8.85 -13.32 -3.05
CA ALA A 379 9.16 -12.41 -4.14
C ALA A 379 10.67 -12.31 -4.37
N ILE A 380 11.07 -12.33 -5.62
CA ILE A 380 12.45 -12.09 -6.06
C ILE A 380 12.44 -10.86 -6.95
N ASN A 381 13.30 -9.89 -6.66
CA ASN A 381 13.47 -8.69 -7.45
C ASN A 381 14.93 -8.61 -7.90
N ILE A 382 15.14 -8.46 -9.20
CA ILE A 382 16.46 -8.27 -9.80
C ILE A 382 16.41 -7.02 -10.65
N SER A 383 17.36 -6.11 -10.46
CA SER A 383 17.55 -4.92 -11.28
C SER A 383 19.02 -4.76 -11.61
N GLU A 384 19.32 -4.73 -12.90
CA GLU A 384 20.67 -4.56 -13.44
C GLU A 384 20.73 -3.27 -14.25
N THR A 385 21.54 -2.32 -13.82
CA THR A 385 21.71 -1.04 -14.53
C THR A 385 23.12 -0.93 -15.06
N PHE A 386 23.28 -0.95 -16.37
CA PHE A 386 24.55 -0.65 -17.05
C PHE A 386 24.59 0.81 -17.43
N ARG A 387 25.68 1.51 -17.06
CA ARG A 387 25.95 2.90 -17.45
C ARG A 387 27.26 2.99 -18.23
N TYR A 388 27.23 3.73 -19.34
CA TYR A 388 28.36 3.97 -20.19
C TYR A 388 28.49 5.44 -20.57
N SER A 389 29.59 6.08 -20.16
CA SER A 389 29.92 7.46 -20.53
C SER A 389 30.53 7.49 -21.94
N ILE A 390 29.68 7.77 -22.94
CA ILE A 390 30.06 7.85 -24.36
C ILE A 390 31.04 9.03 -24.54
N LEU A 391 30.65 10.18 -23.97
CA LEU A 391 31.46 11.40 -23.89
C LEU A 391 31.43 11.90 -22.44
N LYS A 392 32.26 12.90 -22.10
CA LYS A 392 32.27 13.49 -20.74
C LYS A 392 30.91 14.04 -20.33
N ASN A 393 30.09 14.43 -21.28
CA ASN A 393 28.75 15.05 -21.09
C ASN A 393 27.61 14.22 -21.67
N LEU A 394 27.88 13.00 -22.16
CA LEU A 394 26.86 12.11 -22.72
C LEU A 394 27.00 10.71 -22.13
N THR A 395 25.97 10.28 -21.41
CA THR A 395 25.91 8.97 -20.77
C THR A 395 24.72 8.18 -21.32
N ALA A 396 24.94 6.92 -21.64
CA ALA A 396 23.90 5.93 -21.92
C ALA A 396 23.66 5.07 -20.67
N SER A 397 22.40 4.84 -20.35
CA SER A 397 22.00 3.96 -19.25
C SER A 397 20.96 2.95 -19.76
N VAL A 398 21.16 1.69 -19.41
CA VAL A 398 20.20 0.62 -19.70
C VAL A 398 19.91 -0.13 -18.40
N THR A 399 18.63 -0.23 -18.05
CA THR A 399 18.18 -0.96 -16.86
C THR A 399 17.27 -2.11 -17.28
N ALA A 400 17.64 -3.33 -16.88
CA ALA A 400 16.82 -4.53 -16.99
C ALA A 400 16.29 -4.91 -15.60
N GLY A 401 14.97 -5.02 -15.47
CA GLY A 401 14.30 -5.38 -14.23
C GLY A 401 13.50 -6.68 -14.41
N TYR A 402 13.60 -7.55 -13.43
CA TYR A 402 12.75 -8.73 -13.30
C TYR A 402 12.22 -8.82 -11.88
N ASN A 403 10.91 -8.92 -11.76
CA ASN A 403 10.23 -9.11 -10.49
C ASN A 403 9.28 -10.31 -10.62
N THR A 404 9.43 -11.30 -9.74
CA THR A 404 8.50 -12.42 -9.66
C THR A 404 7.96 -12.53 -8.24
N SER A 405 6.66 -12.76 -8.13
CA SER A 405 5.98 -12.98 -6.85
C SER A 405 5.11 -14.22 -6.94
N THR A 406 5.31 -15.15 -6.02
CA THR A 406 4.49 -16.36 -5.88
C THR A 406 3.74 -16.29 -4.56
N ALA A 407 2.42 -16.45 -4.60
CA ALA A 407 1.57 -16.54 -3.42
C ALA A 407 0.88 -17.91 -3.36
N ILE A 408 1.10 -18.63 -2.26
CA ILE A 408 0.45 -19.90 -1.96
C ILE A 408 -0.44 -19.70 -0.75
N ARG A 409 -1.73 -19.95 -0.93
CA ARG A 409 -2.71 -19.87 0.16
C ARG A 409 -3.33 -21.24 0.39
N ASP A 410 -3.23 -21.72 1.62
CA ASP A 410 -3.90 -22.90 2.13
C ASP A 410 -4.95 -22.46 3.15
N LYS A 411 -6.24 -22.68 2.85
CA LYS A 411 -7.34 -22.25 3.70
C LYS A 411 -8.18 -23.46 4.07
N GLN A 412 -8.31 -23.70 5.36
CA GLN A 412 -9.13 -24.77 5.91
C GLN A 412 -10.28 -24.16 6.71
N SER A 413 -11.52 -24.61 6.43
CA SER A 413 -12.70 -24.28 7.24
C SER A 413 -13.18 -25.56 7.90
N LYS A 414 -13.11 -25.61 9.22
CA LYS A 414 -13.45 -26.78 10.05
C LYS A 414 -14.84 -26.66 10.62
N ALA A 415 -15.53 -27.76 10.73
CA ALA A 415 -16.75 -27.86 11.52
C ALA A 415 -16.44 -27.59 12.98
N ILE A 416 -17.36 -26.89 13.64
CA ILE A 416 -17.32 -26.62 15.08
C ILE A 416 -18.59 -27.20 15.67
N ASP A 417 -18.44 -28.10 16.64
CA ASP A 417 -19.54 -28.59 17.44
C ASP A 417 -19.85 -27.58 18.54
N TRP A 418 -21.07 -27.11 18.52
CA TRP A 418 -21.57 -26.12 19.45
C TRP A 418 -22.48 -26.79 20.49
N TYR A 419 -22.30 -26.44 21.72
CA TYR A 419 -22.95 -27.07 22.86
C TYR A 419 -23.96 -26.13 23.52
N ASN A 420 -24.98 -26.72 24.16
CA ASN A 420 -25.81 -26.02 25.12
C ASN A 420 -24.96 -25.55 26.31
N TYR A 421 -25.49 -24.71 27.19
CA TYR A 421 -24.70 -24.14 28.30
C TYR A 421 -24.19 -25.19 29.26
N ALA A 422 -24.90 -26.25 29.54
CA ALA A 422 -24.44 -27.37 30.37
C ALA A 422 -23.27 -28.11 29.73
N GLY A 423 -23.05 -28.01 28.42
CA GLY A 423 -21.96 -28.63 27.70
C GLY A 423 -22.09 -30.14 27.52
N ASP A 424 -23.26 -30.71 27.70
CA ASP A 424 -23.59 -32.13 27.64
C ASP A 424 -24.22 -32.54 26.30
N ARG A 425 -24.75 -31.61 25.51
CA ARG A 425 -25.44 -31.83 24.25
C ARG A 425 -24.92 -30.93 23.14
N VAL A 426 -24.60 -31.50 21.98
CA VAL A 426 -24.33 -30.73 20.75
C VAL A 426 -25.68 -30.20 20.25
N VAL A 427 -25.77 -28.87 20.12
CA VAL A 427 -26.98 -28.20 19.60
C VAL A 427 -26.90 -27.97 18.10
N ARG A 428 -25.69 -27.82 17.57
CA ARG A 428 -25.42 -27.74 16.12
C ARG A 428 -23.96 -27.95 15.79
N SER A 429 -23.68 -28.21 14.51
CA SER A 429 -22.32 -28.10 13.93
C SER A 429 -22.35 -27.07 12.80
N ASN A 430 -21.40 -26.13 12.76
CA ASN A 430 -21.36 -25.10 11.74
C ASN A 430 -19.91 -24.71 11.35
N PRO A 431 -19.50 -24.84 10.07
CA PRO A 431 -20.30 -25.57 9.06
C PRO A 431 -20.59 -27.00 9.51
N THR A 432 -21.56 -27.67 8.93
CA THR A 432 -21.75 -29.09 9.17
C THR A 432 -20.51 -29.85 8.73
N GLU A 433 -20.23 -31.03 9.29
CA GLU A 433 -19.01 -31.78 9.01
C GLU A 433 -18.82 -32.03 7.50
N ASP A 434 -19.90 -32.34 6.80
CA ASP A 434 -19.92 -32.54 5.34
C ASP A 434 -19.67 -31.26 4.53
N LYS A 435 -19.70 -30.08 5.16
CA LYS A 435 -19.41 -28.75 4.61
C LYS A 435 -18.04 -28.19 5.05
N SER A 436 -17.33 -28.90 5.93
CA SER A 436 -15.94 -28.58 6.19
C SER A 436 -15.19 -28.57 4.87
N SER A 437 -14.34 -27.56 4.65
CA SER A 437 -13.75 -27.35 3.34
C SER A 437 -12.27 -27.04 3.42
N TYR A 438 -11.57 -27.38 2.36
CA TYR A 438 -10.20 -26.97 2.11
C TYR A 438 -10.10 -26.30 0.75
N SER A 439 -9.40 -25.18 0.70
CA SER A 439 -9.04 -24.56 -0.58
C SER A 439 -7.54 -24.29 -0.63
N LYS A 440 -7.00 -24.45 -1.83
CA LYS A 440 -5.60 -24.11 -2.13
C LYS A 440 -5.57 -23.22 -3.36
N SER A 441 -4.93 -22.08 -3.23
CA SER A 441 -4.60 -21.22 -4.37
C SER A 441 -3.09 -21.11 -4.51
N ASN A 442 -2.63 -21.14 -5.74
CA ASN A 442 -1.26 -20.84 -6.11
C ASN A 442 -1.30 -19.82 -7.24
N SER A 443 -0.68 -18.67 -7.04
CA SER A 443 -0.59 -17.64 -8.07
C SER A 443 0.85 -17.17 -8.22
N ARG A 444 1.21 -16.85 -9.47
CA ARG A 444 2.50 -16.29 -9.84
C ARG A 444 2.28 -15.05 -10.70
N THR A 445 3.00 -14.01 -10.38
CA THR A 445 3.09 -12.78 -11.17
C THR A 445 4.53 -12.57 -11.58
N ASP A 446 4.78 -12.43 -12.87
CA ASP A 446 6.08 -12.08 -13.43
C ASP A 446 6.01 -10.70 -14.08
N PHE A 447 6.97 -9.84 -13.78
CA PHE A 447 7.08 -8.51 -14.35
C PHE A 447 8.47 -8.32 -14.93
N TYR A 448 8.54 -8.01 -16.20
CA TYR A 448 9.75 -7.73 -16.95
C TYR A 448 9.75 -6.26 -17.33
N SER A 449 10.85 -5.58 -17.09
CA SER A 449 11.06 -4.19 -17.47
C SER A 449 12.40 -4.03 -18.16
N LEU A 450 12.41 -3.37 -19.30
CA LEU A 450 13.62 -2.97 -20.00
C LEU A 450 13.49 -1.48 -20.31
N SER A 451 14.39 -0.68 -19.80
CA SER A 451 14.45 0.76 -20.08
C SER A 451 15.84 1.17 -20.51
N GLY A 452 15.91 2.11 -21.45
CA GLY A 452 17.17 2.70 -21.89
C GLY A 452 17.01 4.20 -22.11
N HIS A 453 18.01 4.99 -21.73
CA HIS A 453 18.02 6.42 -21.96
C HIS A 453 19.42 6.97 -22.18
N LEU A 454 19.48 8.10 -22.89
CA LEU A 454 20.65 8.92 -23.10
C LEU A 454 20.50 10.21 -22.34
N ASP A 455 21.48 10.56 -21.53
CA ASP A 455 21.57 11.82 -20.78
C ASP A 455 22.70 12.66 -21.36
N TRP A 456 22.38 13.86 -21.82
CA TRP A 456 23.34 14.84 -22.22
C TRP A 456 23.23 16.07 -21.32
N SER A 457 24.37 16.61 -20.87
CA SER A 457 24.41 17.83 -20.04
C SER A 457 25.59 18.70 -20.44
N HIS A 458 25.36 20.02 -20.55
CA HIS A 458 26.41 20.98 -20.83
C HIS A 458 26.10 22.34 -20.23
N ILE A 459 27.15 23.00 -19.72
CA ILE A 459 27.08 24.38 -19.23
C ILE A 459 27.72 25.29 -20.26
N PHE A 460 26.93 26.15 -20.88
CA PHE A 460 27.42 27.14 -21.85
C PHE A 460 27.70 28.47 -21.14
N ALA A 461 28.79 29.07 -21.51
CA ALA A 461 29.23 30.38 -20.96
C ALA A 461 29.19 30.45 -19.41
N ASP A 462 29.42 29.31 -18.73
CA ASP A 462 29.39 29.16 -17.25
C ASP A 462 28.09 29.58 -16.56
N VAL A 463 27.02 29.85 -17.30
CA VAL A 463 25.75 30.36 -16.76
C VAL A 463 24.50 29.65 -17.28
N HIS A 464 24.58 28.97 -18.42
CA HIS A 464 23.45 28.27 -19.02
C HIS A 464 23.63 26.76 -18.87
N ASP A 465 23.04 26.16 -17.84
CA ASP A 465 23.05 24.70 -17.62
C ASP A 465 21.87 24.08 -18.38
N VAL A 466 22.18 23.25 -19.37
CA VAL A 466 21.20 22.53 -20.20
C VAL A 466 21.38 21.04 -20.00
N LYS A 467 20.29 20.34 -19.73
CA LYS A 467 20.25 18.88 -19.66
C LYS A 467 19.15 18.35 -20.55
N VAL A 468 19.46 17.35 -21.34
CA VAL A 468 18.52 16.68 -22.27
C VAL A 468 18.58 15.19 -22.00
N MET A 469 17.43 14.57 -21.84
CA MET A 469 17.27 13.13 -21.72
C MET A 469 16.26 12.63 -22.75
N VAL A 470 16.59 11.52 -23.43
CA VAL A 470 15.65 10.79 -24.30
C VAL A 470 15.77 9.30 -24.02
N GLY A 471 14.65 8.60 -24.05
CA GLY A 471 14.66 7.18 -23.73
C GLY A 471 13.44 6.42 -24.18
N SER A 472 13.47 5.12 -23.96
CA SER A 472 12.35 4.22 -24.17
C SER A 472 12.29 3.19 -23.04
N GLN A 473 11.08 2.61 -22.87
CA GLN A 473 10.81 1.60 -21.85
C GLN A 473 9.79 0.59 -22.38
N TYR A 474 10.02 -0.67 -22.10
CA TYR A 474 9.08 -1.76 -22.34
C TYR A 474 8.83 -2.51 -21.03
N ASN A 475 7.56 -2.70 -20.72
CA ASN A 475 7.10 -3.45 -19.55
C ASN A 475 6.17 -4.57 -20.00
N LEU A 476 6.39 -5.78 -19.51
CA LEU A 476 5.52 -6.95 -19.69
C LEU A 476 5.16 -7.51 -18.32
N LYS A 477 3.88 -7.73 -18.08
CA LYS A 477 3.38 -8.37 -16.88
C LYS A 477 2.57 -9.60 -17.24
N GLU A 478 2.89 -10.71 -16.58
CA GLU A 478 2.24 -12.00 -16.75
C GLU A 478 1.72 -12.49 -15.41
N TYR A 479 0.57 -13.11 -15.44
CA TYR A 479 -0.05 -13.70 -14.26
C TYR A 479 -0.58 -15.07 -14.59
N GLU A 480 -0.37 -16.02 -13.67
CA GLU A 480 -0.96 -17.33 -13.71
C GLU A 480 -1.41 -17.72 -12.30
N GLY A 481 -2.65 -18.16 -12.17
CA GLY A 481 -3.24 -18.61 -10.92
C GLY A 481 -4.00 -19.92 -11.08
N THR A 482 -3.89 -20.80 -10.08
CA THR A 482 -4.69 -22.02 -9.97
C THR A 482 -5.41 -22.04 -8.63
N PHE A 483 -6.65 -22.51 -8.63
CA PHE A 483 -7.48 -22.60 -7.44
C PHE A 483 -8.12 -24.00 -7.36
N LEU A 484 -7.99 -24.60 -6.19
CA LEU A 484 -8.56 -25.90 -5.84
C LEU A 484 -9.47 -25.72 -4.64
N TYR A 485 -10.65 -26.34 -4.67
CA TYR A 485 -11.59 -26.35 -3.55
C TYR A 485 -12.16 -27.76 -3.35
N THR A 486 -12.24 -28.21 -2.09
CA THR A 486 -12.86 -29.49 -1.71
C THR A 486 -13.76 -29.33 -0.49
N GLU A 487 -14.85 -30.08 -0.42
CA GLU A 487 -15.76 -30.18 0.72
C GLU A 487 -15.73 -31.58 1.35
N GLY A 488 -16.24 -31.71 2.57
CA GLY A 488 -16.25 -32.96 3.31
C GLY A 488 -14.85 -33.43 3.65
N ILE A 489 -14.00 -32.52 4.12
CA ILE A 489 -12.62 -32.83 4.48
C ILE A 489 -12.53 -33.55 5.81
N LEU A 490 -11.46 -34.31 5.99
CA LEU A 490 -11.01 -34.84 7.30
C LEU A 490 -10.23 -33.70 7.99
N PRO A 491 -10.75 -33.10 9.07
CA PRO A 491 -10.15 -31.92 9.68
C PRO A 491 -8.72 -32.10 10.23
N SER A 492 -8.34 -33.36 10.54
CA SER A 492 -7.02 -33.74 11.03
C SER A 492 -5.93 -33.73 9.94
N LEU A 493 -6.31 -33.73 8.66
CA LEU A 493 -5.36 -33.69 7.55
C LEU A 493 -5.17 -32.29 7.02
N GLU A 494 -3.94 -31.82 7.00
CA GLU A 494 -3.57 -30.48 6.47
C GLU A 494 -3.26 -30.50 4.96
N ILE A 495 -3.84 -31.41 4.23
CA ILE A 495 -3.71 -31.56 2.78
C ILE A 495 -5.08 -31.55 2.11
N PRO A 496 -5.17 -31.28 0.80
CA PRO A 496 -6.40 -31.47 0.05
C PRO A 496 -6.87 -32.94 0.20
N ASN A 497 -8.01 -33.07 0.82
CA ASN A 497 -8.65 -34.38 0.99
C ASN A 497 -10.18 -34.17 0.86
N SER A 498 -10.90 -35.22 0.57
CA SER A 498 -12.36 -35.21 0.54
C SER A 498 -12.87 -36.60 0.80
N THR A 499 -13.93 -36.70 1.59
CA THR A 499 -14.73 -37.92 1.72
C THR A 499 -15.76 -38.04 0.58
N LYS A 500 -15.87 -36.96 -0.25
CA LYS A 500 -16.70 -36.94 -1.46
C LYS A 500 -15.78 -36.94 -2.67
N ASP A 501 -16.11 -37.69 -3.69
CA ASP A 501 -15.32 -37.86 -4.92
C ASP A 501 -15.27 -36.58 -5.81
N VAL A 502 -15.44 -35.38 -5.21
CA VAL A 502 -15.60 -34.15 -5.99
C VAL A 502 -14.59 -33.08 -5.56
N VAL A 503 -13.64 -32.84 -6.46
CA VAL A 503 -12.75 -31.67 -6.45
C VAL A 503 -13.36 -30.65 -7.38
N TYR A 504 -13.76 -29.51 -6.84
CA TYR A 504 -14.32 -28.42 -7.64
C TYR A 504 -13.22 -27.43 -8.05
N LEU A 505 -13.12 -27.19 -9.34
CA LEU A 505 -12.58 -25.95 -9.86
C LEU A 505 -13.72 -24.93 -9.80
N LYS A 506 -13.84 -24.20 -8.69
CA LYS A 506 -14.96 -23.29 -8.47
C LYS A 506 -14.91 -22.09 -9.41
N ASN A 507 -16.02 -21.78 -10.06
CA ASN A 507 -16.21 -20.55 -10.81
C ASN A 507 -16.59 -19.42 -9.84
N GLY A 508 -15.79 -18.36 -9.75
CA GLY A 508 -16.02 -17.21 -8.85
C GLY A 508 -14.78 -16.33 -8.79
N ASP A 509 -14.66 -15.50 -7.78
CA ASP A 509 -13.50 -14.61 -7.56
C ASP A 509 -12.19 -15.41 -7.35
N ASP A 510 -12.31 -16.66 -6.93
CA ASP A 510 -11.24 -17.64 -6.79
C ASP A 510 -11.16 -18.53 -8.04
N LYS A 511 -10.81 -17.97 -9.20
CA LYS A 511 -10.66 -18.74 -10.46
C LYS A 511 -9.22 -19.02 -10.77
N SER A 512 -8.99 -20.21 -11.37
CA SER A 512 -7.80 -20.38 -12.18
C SER A 512 -7.82 -19.38 -13.33
N ASN A 513 -6.78 -18.58 -13.47
CA ASN A 513 -6.74 -17.47 -14.43
C ASN A 513 -5.33 -17.30 -15.01
N LYS A 514 -5.24 -16.92 -16.27
CA LYS A 514 -3.97 -16.57 -16.91
C LYS A 514 -4.17 -15.34 -17.79
N TRP A 515 -3.28 -14.37 -17.68
CA TRP A 515 -3.33 -13.16 -18.48
C TRP A 515 -1.96 -12.52 -18.61
N GLN A 516 -1.83 -11.64 -19.59
CA GLN A 516 -0.65 -10.81 -19.81
C GLN A 516 -1.07 -9.40 -20.22
N GLU A 517 -0.22 -8.43 -19.93
CA GLU A 517 -0.35 -7.05 -20.39
C GLU A 517 1.01 -6.42 -20.65
N ALA A 518 1.09 -5.55 -21.65
CA ALA A 518 2.32 -4.89 -22.02
C ALA A 518 2.11 -3.38 -22.22
N VAL A 519 3.15 -2.62 -21.89
CA VAL A 519 3.22 -1.17 -22.14
C VAL A 519 4.56 -0.85 -22.78
N MET A 520 4.54 -0.12 -23.91
CA MET A 520 5.72 0.42 -24.57
C MET A 520 5.67 1.93 -24.52
N SER A 521 6.82 2.57 -24.26
CA SER A 521 6.88 4.00 -24.01
C SER A 521 8.13 4.63 -24.63
N TYR A 522 7.98 5.85 -25.14
CA TYR A 522 9.08 6.75 -25.52
C TYR A 522 8.96 8.02 -24.71
N PHE A 523 10.06 8.54 -24.19
CA PHE A 523 10.02 9.71 -23.32
C PHE A 523 11.23 10.61 -23.51
N GLY A 524 11.07 11.88 -23.13
CA GLY A 524 12.16 12.85 -23.14
C GLY A 524 11.92 13.99 -22.16
N ARG A 525 13.00 14.61 -21.73
CA ARG A 525 12.99 15.76 -20.83
C ARG A 525 14.11 16.72 -21.19
N ILE A 526 13.81 18.01 -21.10
CA ILE A 526 14.76 19.10 -21.25
C ILE A 526 14.69 19.97 -20.01
N ASN A 527 15.81 20.18 -19.36
CA ASN A 527 15.98 21.11 -18.24
C ASN A 527 16.91 22.23 -18.67
N TYR A 528 16.50 23.47 -18.39
CA TYR A 528 17.31 24.66 -18.57
C TYR A 528 17.38 25.45 -17.27
N ASN A 529 18.59 25.82 -16.87
CA ASN A 529 18.83 26.61 -15.69
C ASN A 529 19.81 27.76 -16.00
N TYR A 530 19.37 28.98 -15.74
CA TYR A 530 20.18 30.17 -15.91
C TYR A 530 20.63 30.72 -14.55
N ARG A 531 21.92 30.60 -14.25
CA ARG A 531 22.57 31.09 -13.02
C ARG A 531 21.90 30.62 -11.73
N SER A 532 21.24 29.49 -11.72
CA SER A 532 20.40 29.01 -10.61
C SER A 532 19.29 29.98 -10.17
N LYS A 533 18.91 30.94 -11.03
CA LYS A 533 17.85 31.92 -10.80
C LYS A 533 16.55 31.60 -11.52
N TYR A 534 16.67 31.29 -12.82
CA TYR A 534 15.53 30.97 -13.68
C TYR A 534 15.66 29.57 -14.17
N MET A 535 14.66 28.75 -13.92
CA MET A 535 14.63 27.34 -14.28
C MET A 535 13.40 27.05 -15.13
N LEU A 536 13.60 26.25 -16.18
CA LEU A 536 12.55 25.77 -17.05
C LEU A 536 12.75 24.27 -17.24
N GLU A 537 11.65 23.53 -17.20
CA GLU A 537 11.62 22.11 -17.55
C GLU A 537 10.48 21.84 -18.53
N ALA A 538 10.74 21.03 -19.53
CA ALA A 538 9.73 20.47 -20.44
C ALA A 538 9.98 18.98 -20.57
N GLN A 539 8.90 18.19 -20.52
CA GLN A 539 8.96 16.74 -20.65
C GLN A 539 7.77 16.21 -21.44
N GLY A 540 7.99 15.09 -22.10
CA GLY A 540 6.97 14.41 -22.89
C GLY A 540 7.13 12.90 -22.82
N ARG A 541 6.02 12.19 -22.95
CA ARG A 541 5.97 10.73 -22.98
C ARG A 541 4.88 10.26 -23.93
N TYR A 542 5.21 9.26 -24.74
CA TYR A 542 4.30 8.62 -25.69
C TYR A 542 4.17 7.15 -25.31
N ASP A 543 2.99 6.77 -24.81
CA ASP A 543 2.68 5.44 -24.26
C ASP A 543 1.75 4.68 -25.15
N GLY A 544 2.03 3.37 -25.35
CA GLY A 544 1.13 2.41 -25.97
C GLY A 544 0.86 1.24 -25.03
N SER A 545 -0.42 0.94 -24.75
CA SER A 545 -0.83 -0.16 -23.86
C SER A 545 -1.66 -1.21 -24.60
N SER A 546 -1.38 -2.49 -24.31
CA SER A 546 -2.10 -3.63 -24.87
C SER A 546 -3.57 -3.73 -24.42
N LYS A 547 -3.99 -2.95 -23.43
CA LYS A 547 -5.40 -2.89 -22.97
C LYS A 547 -6.33 -2.22 -23.98
N PHE A 548 -5.78 -1.37 -24.84
CA PHE A 548 -6.56 -0.62 -25.83
C PHE A 548 -6.48 -1.22 -27.21
N GLN A 549 -7.54 -0.99 -28.00
CA GLN A 549 -7.57 -1.36 -29.42
C GLN A 549 -6.47 -0.62 -30.20
N PRO A 550 -5.99 -1.15 -31.34
CA PRO A 550 -4.88 -0.57 -32.10
C PRO A 550 -5.01 0.93 -32.40
N GLU A 551 -6.22 1.39 -32.70
CA GLU A 551 -6.53 2.78 -33.07
C GLU A 551 -6.38 3.75 -31.91
N ASN A 552 -6.67 3.28 -30.67
CA ASN A 552 -6.67 4.08 -29.43
C ASN A 552 -5.52 3.72 -28.51
N ARG A 553 -4.60 2.88 -28.95
CA ARG A 553 -3.52 2.30 -28.14
C ARG A 553 -2.51 3.31 -27.66
N TRP A 554 -2.18 4.31 -28.52
CA TRP A 554 -1.10 5.24 -28.28
C TRP A 554 -1.61 6.62 -27.86
N VAL A 555 -0.92 7.22 -26.87
CA VAL A 555 -1.27 8.55 -26.36
C VAL A 555 -0.02 9.33 -25.98
N PHE A 556 -0.07 10.65 -26.20
CA PHE A 556 1.01 11.57 -25.82
C PHE A 556 0.63 12.36 -24.56
N TYR A 557 1.51 12.36 -23.58
CA TYR A 557 1.44 13.17 -22.38
C TYR A 557 2.61 14.13 -22.34
N TRP A 558 2.39 15.32 -21.78
CA TRP A 558 3.45 16.31 -21.65
C TRP A 558 3.29 17.13 -20.38
N GLY A 559 4.40 17.73 -19.95
CA GLY A 559 4.43 18.61 -18.80
C GLY A 559 5.49 19.68 -18.97
N THR A 560 5.27 20.83 -18.33
CA THR A 560 6.22 21.91 -18.27
C THR A 560 6.18 22.54 -16.89
N SER A 561 7.34 23.04 -16.43
CA SER A 561 7.43 23.75 -15.17
C SER A 561 8.47 24.88 -15.25
N ALA A 562 8.26 25.92 -14.46
CA ALA A 562 9.12 27.07 -14.33
C ALA A 562 9.39 27.37 -12.87
N GLY A 563 10.60 27.83 -12.58
CA GLY A 563 11.02 28.25 -11.25
C GLY A 563 11.78 29.57 -11.30
N TRP A 564 11.52 30.42 -10.32
CA TRP A 564 12.23 31.69 -10.12
C TRP A 564 12.72 31.76 -8.68
N ARG A 565 14.05 31.72 -8.50
CA ARG A 565 14.68 31.96 -7.18
C ARG A 565 14.84 33.46 -6.96
N ILE A 566 13.83 34.05 -6.34
CA ILE A 566 13.75 35.47 -6.05
C ILE A 566 14.89 35.89 -5.11
N SER A 567 15.26 35.01 -4.15
CA SER A 567 16.37 35.24 -3.21
C SER A 567 17.74 35.48 -3.89
N GLU A 568 17.92 34.98 -5.13
CA GLU A 568 19.17 35.19 -5.88
C GLU A 568 19.21 36.50 -6.66
N GLU A 569 18.14 37.29 -6.63
CA GLU A 569 18.08 38.59 -7.31
C GLU A 569 18.90 39.67 -6.58
N ALA A 570 19.43 40.60 -7.33
CA ALA A 570 20.28 41.66 -6.77
C ALA A 570 19.57 42.49 -5.72
N PHE A 571 18.26 42.74 -5.90
CA PHE A 571 17.44 43.54 -4.96
C PHE A 571 17.16 42.80 -3.64
N MET A 572 17.30 41.46 -3.59
CA MET A 572 17.10 40.63 -2.40
C MET A 572 18.35 40.50 -1.53
N LYS A 573 19.55 40.75 -2.06
CA LYS A 573 20.81 40.49 -1.37
C LYS A 573 20.99 41.32 -0.08
N ASN A 574 20.30 42.46 0.03
CA ASN A 574 20.31 43.27 1.24
C ASN A 574 19.41 42.71 2.36
N LEU A 575 18.53 41.78 2.05
CA LEU A 575 17.59 41.12 3.01
C LEU A 575 18.24 39.88 3.60
N THR A 576 19.21 40.08 4.50
CA THR A 576 20.03 39.01 5.09
C THR A 576 19.27 37.96 5.92
N PHE A 577 18.00 38.23 6.22
CA PHE A 577 17.12 37.27 6.92
C PHE A 577 16.41 36.30 5.96
N VAL A 578 16.48 36.55 4.63
CA VAL A 578 15.89 35.69 3.59
C VAL A 578 16.99 34.84 2.99
N ASP A 579 16.97 33.53 3.26
CA ASP A 579 17.96 32.58 2.74
C ASP A 579 17.49 31.93 1.43
N GLU A 580 16.20 31.59 1.36
CA GLU A 580 15.58 31.03 0.16
C GLU A 580 14.20 31.65 -0.05
N LEU A 581 13.91 32.08 -1.25
CA LEU A 581 12.57 32.44 -1.71
C LEU A 581 12.46 32.07 -3.17
N LYS A 582 11.66 31.01 -3.46
CA LYS A 582 11.51 30.47 -4.79
C LYS A 582 10.04 30.30 -5.15
N LEU A 583 9.63 30.88 -6.25
CA LEU A 583 8.32 30.72 -6.85
C LEU A 583 8.38 29.63 -7.92
N ARG A 584 7.39 28.74 -7.94
CA ARG A 584 7.28 27.64 -8.89
C ARG A 584 5.89 27.60 -9.51
N ALA A 585 5.82 27.27 -10.81
CA ALA A 585 4.58 27.01 -11.50
C ALA A 585 4.76 25.80 -12.40
N SER A 586 3.77 24.91 -12.46
CA SER A 586 3.82 23.74 -13.33
C SER A 586 2.46 23.39 -13.91
N TYR A 587 2.52 22.81 -15.11
CA TYR A 587 1.41 22.14 -15.78
C TYR A 587 1.88 20.79 -16.30
N GLY A 588 1.05 19.75 -16.12
CA GLY A 588 1.34 18.44 -16.68
C GLY A 588 0.09 17.61 -16.91
N SER A 589 0.16 16.76 -17.93
CA SER A 589 -0.87 15.76 -18.20
C SER A 589 -0.34 14.36 -17.94
N VAL A 590 -1.18 13.50 -17.38
CA VAL A 590 -0.90 12.08 -17.12
C VAL A 590 -2.11 11.24 -17.52
N GLY A 591 -1.90 9.95 -17.75
CA GLY A 591 -2.97 9.01 -18.10
C GLY A 591 -3.45 8.17 -16.95
N ASN A 592 -4.63 7.58 -17.14
CA ASN A 592 -5.17 6.53 -16.29
C ASN A 592 -5.76 5.42 -17.16
N GLN A 593 -5.34 4.18 -16.94
CA GLN A 593 -5.85 2.99 -17.59
C GLN A 593 -6.53 2.02 -16.60
N SER A 594 -6.71 2.41 -15.35
CA SER A 594 -7.23 1.54 -14.30
C SER A 594 -8.70 1.14 -14.52
N GLY A 595 -9.47 1.96 -15.26
CA GLY A 595 -10.86 1.68 -15.62
C GLY A 595 -11.03 0.76 -16.84
N VAL A 596 -9.94 0.31 -17.46
CA VAL A 596 -9.98 -0.56 -18.64
C VAL A 596 -9.51 -1.95 -18.25
N ASP A 597 -10.40 -2.93 -18.42
CA ASP A 597 -10.07 -4.32 -18.21
C ASP A 597 -9.20 -4.87 -19.35
N ARG A 598 -8.47 -5.95 -19.08
CA ARG A 598 -7.73 -6.68 -20.11
C ARG A 598 -8.72 -7.33 -21.07
N TYR A 599 -8.39 -7.29 -22.36
CA TYR A 599 -9.19 -7.90 -23.41
C TYR A 599 -10.59 -7.29 -23.61
N ASP A 600 -10.86 -6.11 -23.08
CA ASP A 600 -12.17 -5.43 -23.12
C ASP A 600 -12.68 -5.14 -24.55
N GLY A 601 -11.77 -5.07 -25.52
CA GLY A 601 -12.10 -4.92 -26.92
C GLY A 601 -12.43 -6.21 -27.65
N ALA A 602 -12.38 -7.36 -26.99
CA ALA A 602 -12.71 -8.67 -27.54
C ALA A 602 -14.03 -9.18 -26.94
N GLN A 603 -14.87 -9.82 -27.76
CA GLN A 603 -16.04 -10.52 -27.26
C GLN A 603 -15.57 -11.78 -26.51
N LEU A 604 -15.82 -11.80 -25.21
CA LEU A 604 -15.56 -12.97 -24.37
C LEU A 604 -16.82 -13.81 -24.23
N TYR A 605 -16.65 -15.11 -24.10
CA TYR A 605 -17.71 -16.07 -23.91
C TYR A 605 -17.54 -16.86 -22.62
N ASN A 606 -18.66 -17.10 -21.93
CA ASN A 606 -18.73 -17.99 -20.79
C ASN A 606 -19.19 -19.38 -21.28
N PHE A 607 -18.51 -20.40 -20.82
CA PHE A 607 -18.97 -21.77 -20.95
C PHE A 607 -19.61 -22.21 -19.63
N THR A 608 -20.90 -22.55 -19.66
CA THR A 608 -21.65 -23.00 -18.50
C THR A 608 -22.00 -24.48 -18.64
N PRO A 609 -21.27 -25.38 -17.97
CA PRO A 609 -21.57 -26.80 -18.01
C PRO A 609 -22.88 -27.07 -17.26
N SER A 610 -23.76 -27.86 -17.85
CA SER A 610 -25.03 -28.28 -17.25
C SER A 610 -25.91 -27.15 -16.73
N GLY A 611 -25.85 -25.97 -17.33
CA GLY A 611 -26.62 -24.78 -16.96
C GLY A 611 -27.78 -24.42 -17.88
N GLY A 612 -27.87 -25.08 -19.02
CA GLY A 612 -28.86 -24.79 -20.07
C GLY A 612 -30.18 -25.52 -19.92
N ALA A 613 -30.90 -25.64 -21.01
CA ALA A 613 -32.20 -26.31 -21.07
C ALA A 613 -32.12 -27.75 -20.59
N LEU A 614 -33.17 -28.20 -19.92
CA LEU A 614 -33.31 -29.61 -19.51
C LEU A 614 -33.70 -30.44 -20.73
N ILE A 615 -32.85 -31.40 -21.11
CA ILE A 615 -33.11 -32.34 -22.19
C ILE A 615 -32.95 -33.77 -21.63
N GLY A 616 -34.05 -34.50 -21.63
CA GLY A 616 -34.08 -35.80 -20.94
C GLY A 616 -33.83 -35.67 -19.42
N ASN A 617 -32.88 -36.42 -18.90
CA ASN A 617 -32.54 -36.42 -17.47
C ASN A 617 -31.40 -35.44 -17.10
N GLY A 618 -30.94 -34.59 -18.00
CA GLY A 618 -29.81 -33.67 -17.77
C GLY A 618 -29.95 -32.32 -18.41
N LYS A 619 -29.27 -31.32 -17.84
CA LYS A 619 -29.14 -30.01 -18.44
C LYS A 619 -28.00 -30.01 -19.44
N ILE A 620 -28.22 -29.42 -20.59
CA ILE A 620 -27.16 -29.21 -21.59
C ILE A 620 -26.18 -28.15 -21.16
N SER A 621 -24.95 -28.26 -21.62
CA SER A 621 -23.97 -27.18 -21.52
C SER A 621 -24.28 -26.14 -22.61
N TYR A 622 -23.99 -24.88 -22.32
CA TYR A 622 -24.16 -23.79 -23.31
C TYR A 622 -23.02 -22.79 -23.24
N VAL A 623 -22.91 -22.02 -24.29
CA VAL A 623 -21.99 -20.88 -24.39
C VAL A 623 -22.84 -19.62 -24.52
N ASP A 624 -22.57 -18.64 -23.70
CA ASP A 624 -23.17 -17.30 -23.80
C ASP A 624 -22.10 -16.21 -23.84
N THR A 625 -22.50 -14.97 -24.12
CA THR A 625 -21.65 -13.82 -23.90
C THR A 625 -21.39 -13.66 -22.42
N ASN A 626 -20.25 -13.05 -22.04
CA ASN A 626 -19.93 -12.82 -20.61
C ASN A 626 -20.81 -11.71 -19.95
N GLY A 627 -21.93 -11.36 -20.56
CA GLY A 627 -22.86 -10.34 -20.07
C GLY A 627 -22.34 -8.92 -20.27
N LYS A 628 -21.38 -8.69 -21.18
CA LYS A 628 -20.81 -7.38 -21.48
C LYS A 628 -20.44 -7.28 -22.95
N LEU A 629 -20.96 -6.26 -23.63
CA LEU A 629 -20.58 -5.97 -24.99
C LEU A 629 -19.13 -5.47 -25.07
N PRO A 630 -18.36 -5.86 -26.12
CA PRO A 630 -17.01 -5.34 -26.32
C PRO A 630 -17.05 -3.84 -26.61
N SER A 631 -16.03 -3.12 -26.19
CA SER A 631 -15.87 -1.71 -26.53
C SER A 631 -14.68 -1.52 -27.44
N THR A 632 -14.91 -0.99 -28.63
CA THR A 632 -13.88 -0.64 -29.61
C THR A 632 -13.41 0.81 -29.49
N ASP A 633 -14.24 1.70 -28.90
CA ASP A 633 -14.06 3.15 -28.92
C ASP A 633 -13.43 3.72 -27.65
N ARG A 634 -13.09 2.87 -26.68
CA ARG A 634 -12.45 3.33 -25.44
C ARG A 634 -11.11 3.95 -25.70
N THR A 635 -10.92 5.13 -25.10
CA THR A 635 -9.67 5.85 -25.12
C THR A 635 -9.17 6.11 -23.68
N TRP A 636 -8.01 6.69 -23.58
CA TRP A 636 -7.34 7.00 -22.35
C TRP A 636 -8.09 8.08 -21.56
N GLU A 637 -8.25 7.85 -20.27
CA GLU A 637 -8.58 8.89 -19.32
C GLU A 637 -7.36 9.78 -19.13
N ARG A 638 -7.54 11.12 -19.17
CA ARG A 638 -6.46 12.11 -19.08
C ARG A 638 -6.68 13.03 -17.91
N ILE A 639 -5.63 13.17 -17.08
CA ILE A 639 -5.64 14.04 -15.93
C ILE A 639 -4.67 15.19 -16.15
N HIS A 640 -5.19 16.41 -16.03
CA HIS A 640 -4.46 17.68 -16.13
C HIS A 640 -4.18 18.20 -14.72
N ASN A 641 -2.91 18.44 -14.41
CA ASN A 641 -2.46 18.95 -13.12
C ASN A 641 -1.89 20.36 -13.32
N TYR A 642 -2.36 21.31 -12.52
CA TYR A 642 -1.83 22.67 -12.44
C TYR A 642 -1.35 22.89 -11.00
N ASN A 643 -0.18 23.50 -10.82
CA ASN A 643 0.38 23.75 -9.51
C ASN A 643 1.09 25.10 -9.48
N LEU A 644 0.90 25.83 -8.38
CA LEU A 644 1.64 27.04 -8.02
C LEU A 644 2.23 26.84 -6.63
N GLY A 645 3.54 27.00 -6.48
CA GLY A 645 4.24 26.72 -5.23
C GLY A 645 5.20 27.84 -4.83
N LEU A 646 5.35 28.04 -3.54
CA LEU A 646 6.31 28.95 -2.92
C LEU A 646 7.17 28.16 -1.93
N ASP A 647 8.49 28.14 -2.15
CA ASP A 647 9.45 27.61 -1.18
C ASP A 647 10.13 28.79 -0.47
N PHE A 648 10.28 28.70 0.84
CA PHE A 648 10.90 29.76 1.63
C PHE A 648 11.85 29.22 2.70
N GLY A 649 12.89 29.98 2.97
CA GLY A 649 13.84 29.78 4.06
C GLY A 649 14.23 31.12 4.66
N PHE A 650 14.12 31.27 5.97
CA PHE A 650 14.40 32.48 6.70
C PHE A 650 15.31 32.21 7.90
N LEU A 651 16.01 33.27 8.37
CA LEU A 651 16.77 33.27 9.61
C LEU A 651 17.88 32.21 9.64
N ARG A 652 18.67 32.12 8.58
CA ARG A 652 19.70 31.07 8.36
C ARG A 652 19.08 29.68 8.29
N ASN A 653 17.98 29.55 7.52
CA ASN A 653 17.21 28.33 7.37
C ASN A 653 16.68 27.71 8.68
N ARG A 654 16.54 28.51 9.75
CA ARG A 654 15.84 28.06 10.97
C ARG A 654 14.36 27.88 10.70
N LEU A 655 13.74 28.79 9.97
CA LEU A 655 12.37 28.66 9.49
C LEU A 655 12.40 28.31 8.01
N THR A 656 11.93 27.11 7.66
CA THR A 656 11.81 26.66 6.28
C THR A 656 10.40 26.14 6.01
N GLY A 657 9.96 26.22 4.77
CA GLY A 657 8.66 25.68 4.43
C GLY A 657 8.34 25.75 2.95
N THR A 658 7.17 25.21 2.63
CA THR A 658 6.57 25.28 1.30
C THR A 658 5.08 25.47 1.42
N ALA A 659 4.49 26.25 0.51
CA ALA A 659 3.06 26.42 0.37
C ALA A 659 2.69 26.24 -1.10
N GLU A 660 1.64 25.46 -1.35
CA GLU A 660 1.22 25.13 -2.72
C GLU A 660 -0.29 25.20 -2.89
N ILE A 661 -0.72 25.60 -4.08
CA ILE A 661 -2.11 25.58 -4.53
C ILE A 661 -2.15 24.72 -5.80
N PHE A 662 -3.11 23.84 -5.88
CA PHE A 662 -3.22 22.92 -7.01
C PHE A 662 -4.65 22.78 -7.53
N TRP A 663 -4.75 22.49 -8.83
CA TRP A 663 -6.00 22.13 -9.51
C TRP A 663 -5.73 20.89 -10.35
N LYS A 664 -6.68 19.96 -10.32
CA LYS A 664 -6.68 18.74 -11.12
C LYS A 664 -7.99 18.66 -11.90
N LYS A 665 -7.90 18.27 -13.16
CA LYS A 665 -9.06 18.03 -14.02
C LYS A 665 -8.86 16.71 -14.74
N SER A 666 -9.81 15.79 -14.56
CA SER A 666 -9.86 14.53 -15.30
C SER A 666 -10.86 14.66 -16.44
N ASP A 667 -10.42 14.40 -17.65
CA ASP A 667 -11.25 14.36 -18.85
C ASP A 667 -11.27 12.93 -19.43
N ASN A 668 -12.32 12.62 -20.17
CA ASN A 668 -12.53 11.29 -20.76
C ASN A 668 -12.57 10.16 -19.70
N MET A 669 -13.08 10.47 -18.49
CA MET A 669 -13.20 9.47 -17.42
C MET A 669 -14.20 8.39 -17.85
N LEU A 670 -13.81 7.12 -17.65
CA LEU A 670 -14.67 5.97 -17.92
C LEU A 670 -15.78 5.87 -16.89
N ILE A 671 -17.01 5.89 -17.35
CA ILE A 671 -18.20 5.76 -16.51
C ILE A 671 -19.15 4.72 -17.10
N ASP A 672 -19.98 4.12 -16.26
CA ASP A 672 -21.07 3.28 -16.69
C ASP A 672 -22.12 4.14 -17.40
N VAL A 673 -22.57 3.70 -18.54
CA VAL A 673 -23.60 4.38 -19.35
C VAL A 673 -24.87 3.55 -19.33
N ILE A 674 -25.99 4.22 -19.13
CA ILE A 674 -27.29 3.57 -19.17
C ILE A 674 -27.81 3.57 -20.62
N TYR A 675 -27.98 2.39 -21.17
CA TYR A 675 -28.58 2.18 -22.48
C TYR A 675 -29.96 1.54 -22.36
N PRO A 676 -30.82 1.70 -23.36
CA PRO A 676 -32.10 0.99 -23.39
C PRO A 676 -31.90 -0.53 -23.33
N GLY A 677 -32.78 -1.22 -22.60
CA GLY A 677 -32.71 -2.68 -22.41
C GLY A 677 -32.78 -3.53 -23.70
N ILE A 678 -33.15 -2.91 -24.83
CA ILE A 678 -33.17 -3.56 -26.16
C ILE A 678 -31.77 -4.02 -26.61
N LEU A 679 -30.68 -3.51 -26.01
CA LEU A 679 -29.34 -3.99 -26.25
C LEU A 679 -29.14 -5.47 -25.89
N GLY A 680 -29.96 -6.00 -24.98
CA GLY A 680 -29.93 -7.41 -24.59
C GLY A 680 -28.75 -7.81 -23.70
N ASP A 681 -27.80 -6.91 -23.46
CA ASP A 681 -26.62 -7.15 -22.63
C ASP A 681 -26.15 -5.86 -21.92
N LYS A 682 -25.20 -5.95 -21.00
CA LYS A 682 -24.64 -4.76 -20.33
C LYS A 682 -23.85 -3.94 -21.32
N ALA A 683 -24.14 -2.65 -21.35
CA ALA A 683 -23.39 -1.70 -22.12
C ALA A 683 -21.93 -1.59 -21.64
N PRO A 684 -20.98 -1.36 -22.53
CA PRO A 684 -19.63 -1.04 -22.13
C PRO A 684 -19.55 0.32 -21.44
N THR A 685 -18.59 0.51 -20.55
CA THR A 685 -18.26 1.84 -20.03
C THR A 685 -17.77 2.74 -21.18
N ALA A 686 -18.02 4.04 -21.08
CA ALA A 686 -17.63 5.02 -22.11
C ALA A 686 -16.89 6.21 -21.49
N ASN A 687 -16.10 6.92 -22.32
CA ASN A 687 -15.27 8.06 -21.92
C ASN A 687 -16.07 9.38 -21.88
N TYR A 688 -17.15 9.44 -21.07
CA TYR A 688 -18.03 10.63 -20.97
C TYR A 688 -17.91 11.38 -19.65
N GLY A 689 -17.20 10.81 -18.67
CA GLY A 689 -17.06 11.43 -17.37
C GLY A 689 -16.01 12.53 -17.32
N ALA A 690 -16.21 13.47 -16.40
CA ALA A 690 -15.21 14.46 -16.02
C ALA A 690 -15.21 14.62 -14.49
N PHE A 691 -14.04 14.95 -13.95
CA PHE A 691 -13.86 15.13 -12.50
C PHE A 691 -12.93 16.31 -12.26
N LYS A 692 -13.17 17.08 -11.20
CA LYS A 692 -12.32 18.20 -10.81
C LYS A 692 -12.00 18.10 -9.33
N ALA A 693 -10.76 18.38 -8.97
CA ALA A 693 -10.33 18.52 -7.58
C ALA A 693 -9.40 19.71 -7.47
N HIS A 694 -9.44 20.41 -6.35
CA HIS A 694 -8.53 21.51 -6.05
C HIS A 694 -8.25 21.61 -4.56
N GLY A 695 -7.16 22.27 -4.22
CA GLY A 695 -6.79 22.41 -2.82
C GLY A 695 -5.51 23.22 -2.63
N TRP A 696 -5.11 23.26 -1.38
CA TRP A 696 -3.86 23.87 -0.95
C TRP A 696 -3.20 23.00 0.11
N GLU A 697 -1.88 23.02 0.12
CA GLU A 697 -1.07 22.25 1.05
C GLU A 697 0.17 23.04 1.46
N GLY A 698 0.74 22.67 2.60
CA GLY A 698 1.97 23.30 3.04
C GLY A 698 2.65 22.53 4.16
N MET A 699 3.90 22.92 4.36
CA MET A 699 4.76 22.43 5.42
C MET A 699 5.54 23.59 5.99
N ILE A 700 5.66 23.65 7.30
CA ILE A 700 6.49 24.63 8.03
C ILE A 700 7.37 23.85 8.99
N ASN A 701 8.66 24.17 8.99
CA ASN A 701 9.64 23.57 9.87
C ASN A 701 10.45 24.66 10.57
N TRP A 702 10.63 24.51 11.88
CA TRP A 702 11.53 25.31 12.69
C TRP A 702 12.61 24.44 13.27
N SER A 703 13.86 24.80 13.03
CA SER A 703 15.04 24.08 13.57
C SER A 703 15.95 25.07 14.27
N ASP A 704 16.28 24.82 15.52
CA ASP A 704 17.19 25.68 16.30
C ASP A 704 17.94 24.89 17.36
N LYS A 705 18.82 25.57 18.09
CA LYS A 705 19.67 25.00 19.12
C LYS A 705 19.59 25.82 20.41
N ILE A 706 19.30 25.15 21.51
CA ILE A 706 19.34 25.74 22.85
C ILE A 706 20.49 25.09 23.63
N GLY A 707 21.58 25.81 23.81
CA GLY A 707 22.78 25.27 24.42
C GLY A 707 23.38 24.10 23.59
N LYS A 708 23.33 22.86 24.16
CA LYS A 708 23.78 21.63 23.48
C LYS A 708 22.65 20.85 22.82
N VAL A 709 21.40 21.27 23.02
CA VAL A 709 20.22 20.55 22.52
C VAL A 709 19.78 21.13 21.19
N ASN A 710 19.80 20.31 20.14
CA ASN A 710 19.18 20.66 18.86
C ASN A 710 17.73 20.21 18.90
N TYR A 711 16.80 21.07 18.48
CA TYR A 711 15.39 20.75 18.39
C TYR A 711 14.83 21.13 17.02
N HIS A 712 13.81 20.38 16.63
CA HIS A 712 13.10 20.55 15.38
C HIS A 712 11.60 20.41 15.65
N ILE A 713 10.82 21.38 15.14
CA ILE A 713 9.35 21.38 15.23
C ILE A 713 8.85 21.59 13.82
N GLY A 714 8.00 20.69 13.33
CA GLY A 714 7.42 20.75 12.00
C GLY A 714 5.94 20.47 12.02
N GLY A 715 5.22 21.02 11.06
CA GLY A 715 3.81 20.78 10.82
C GLY A 715 3.49 20.73 9.35
N THR A 716 2.55 19.85 8.99
CA THR A 716 1.99 19.76 7.64
C THR A 716 0.50 20.04 7.67
N PHE A 717 -0.02 20.66 6.64
CA PHE A 717 -1.45 20.91 6.48
C PHE A 717 -1.86 20.65 5.04
N THR A 718 -3.09 20.18 4.85
CA THR A 718 -3.65 19.92 3.53
C THR A 718 -5.16 20.10 3.56
N TYR A 719 -5.66 20.81 2.56
CA TYR A 719 -7.09 20.91 2.27
C TYR A 719 -7.31 20.50 0.81
N THR A 720 -8.24 19.58 0.60
CA THR A 720 -8.63 19.13 -0.75
C THR A 720 -10.14 19.04 -0.82
N THR A 721 -10.72 19.55 -1.90
CA THR A 721 -12.14 19.37 -2.23
C THR A 721 -12.28 18.89 -3.67
N ASN A 722 -13.35 18.16 -3.91
CA ASN A 722 -13.69 17.53 -5.19
C ASN A 722 -14.98 18.14 -5.75
#